data_c5a5ba3034b24d00643ef4ea5efdd9d8
#
_entry.id   c5a5ba3034b24d00643ef4ea5efdd9d8
#
_cell.length_a   1.000
_cell.length_b   1.000
_cell.length_c   1.000
_cell.angle_alpha   90.00
_cell.angle_beta   90.00
_cell.angle_gamma   90.00
#
_symmetry.space_group_name_H-M   'P 1'
#
loop_
_entity.id
_entity.type
_entity.pdbx_description
1 polymer ?
#
loop_
_entity_poly.entity_id
_entity_poly.type
_entity_poly.pdbx_seq_one_letter_code
_entity_poly.pdbx_strand_id
1 'polypeptide(L)'
;MADKSSNASKKSFKNIDDTQSYVHHLVWLDKNIENYTNQQKLNQWHELDDNIKLFSHEEECINYIQKQNDKNTESYIIFIISDSCSEQVIPKIHNCLCILAIFILTTNSENCQILNYPKIRATCLDTSDLFNRIRHCIYRDEASIGFSLLNKQDSTDAEPISLETKSNEQYPIRNLQEDQARFLWFYKCHNFMIELEDDDRQAKEEMISYFRIKYNKDKRILKPIDEFEKESLQDNAKNAIWWYSHNTIMFRSMNEALVSGHISTIYSYRYIIKLLCRQLKTLHKEYKKSISNNRLHLYRGQRLKLSLILLISNHINDLISLNSFVSTTLEEDVAKKFCLGRSKNNDEAVIFEIDIDLNSEQNIPFADIRDVSRYPEEEEILISIGSVFRIISVNFDEEKELYRIHLTLSQHEQLIVNKYIEQTFATEIDSDDQSVLFGKLLFDMGEFEFAIKYFENRIRCLSDHNNHYRPTYLNNTGVCYNQIGDKDRALKYYKKASDIYKETKNQRGLGACYHNIASYYYDKGDYDTALRWALKALNERQQYQLEKASTLDLLGCIHLAQRDAEAARNNLQEALRIRVKYLSQLNTNHPDIGISYFNLGKLDSKLSSLIDAQNNYSRAEQIFRHNYPKTHPLITEVTQCLEQIKRQL
;
A
#
# COMPACT_ATOMS: atom_id res chain seq x y z
N MET A 1 23.32 54.36 -9.79
CA MET A 1 21.90 54.68 -10.07
C MET A 1 21.14 53.39 -10.35
N ALA A 2 20.20 53.12 -9.45
CA ALA A 2 19.00 52.27 -9.53
C ALA A 2 19.18 50.85 -10.00
N ASP A 3 19.26 49.89 -9.10
CA ASP A 3 18.19 49.11 -8.46
C ASP A 3 17.00 48.71 -9.37
N LYS A 4 16.91 47.46 -9.72
CA LYS A 4 15.65 46.75 -9.87
C LYS A 4 15.84 45.28 -9.42
N SER A 5 15.40 45.03 -8.21
CA SER A 5 15.11 43.73 -7.61
C SER A 5 14.14 42.94 -8.47
N SER A 6 14.50 41.74 -8.85
CA SER A 6 13.55 40.75 -9.33
C SER A 6 13.27 39.72 -8.21
N ASN A 7 12.04 39.80 -7.72
CA ASN A 7 11.45 38.81 -6.83
C ASN A 7 11.43 37.43 -7.49
N ALA A 8 12.36 36.57 -7.09
CA ALA A 8 12.24 35.15 -7.31
C ALA A 8 11.36 34.55 -6.19
N SER A 9 10.15 34.24 -6.56
CA SER A 9 9.20 33.53 -5.69
C SER A 9 9.82 32.23 -5.17
N LYS A 10 10.10 32.21 -3.87
CA LYS A 10 10.33 30.99 -3.12
C LYS A 10 9.04 30.14 -3.19
N LYS A 11 8.99 29.18 -4.11
CA LYS A 11 8.08 28.03 -3.97
C LYS A 11 8.60 27.20 -2.81
N SER A 12 7.93 27.32 -1.68
CA SER A 12 8.06 26.37 -0.58
C SER A 12 7.72 24.99 -1.11
N PHE A 13 8.67 24.07 -1.07
CA PHE A 13 8.38 22.64 -1.15
C PHE A 13 7.48 22.30 0.05
N LYS A 14 6.21 22.07 -0.22
CA LYS A 14 5.34 21.36 0.71
C LYS A 14 5.90 19.94 0.80
N ASN A 15 6.35 19.58 1.99
CA ASN A 15 6.54 18.18 2.36
C ASN A 15 5.18 17.50 2.17
N ILE A 16 5.12 16.58 1.21
CA ILE A 16 4.02 15.65 1.06
C ILE A 16 4.31 14.52 2.03
N ASP A 17 3.92 14.72 3.29
CA ASP A 17 3.60 13.63 4.21
C ASP A 17 2.16 13.20 3.91
N ASP A 18 1.99 12.43 2.83
CA ASP A 18 0.76 11.69 2.58
C ASP A 18 0.84 10.32 3.29
N THR A 19 0.81 10.34 4.62
CA THR A 19 0.18 9.26 5.36
C THR A 19 -1.31 9.42 5.15
N GLN A 20 -1.99 8.44 4.54
CA GLN A 20 -3.44 8.41 4.46
C GLN A 20 -4.01 8.58 5.87
N SER A 21 -4.43 9.81 6.20
CA SER A 21 -5.17 10.09 7.40
C SER A 21 -6.57 9.50 7.19
N TYR A 22 -6.90 8.43 7.91
CA TYR A 22 -8.30 8.04 8.05
C TYR A 22 -9.12 9.27 8.44
N VAL A 23 -10.26 9.47 7.77
CA VAL A 23 -11.13 10.60 8.07
C VAL A 23 -11.70 10.37 9.47
N HIS A 24 -11.14 11.07 10.45
CA HIS A 24 -11.68 11.08 11.80
C HIS A 24 -12.71 12.19 11.91
N HIS A 25 -13.84 11.89 12.54
CA HIS A 25 -14.84 12.91 12.86
C HIS A 25 -14.86 13.12 14.36
N LEU A 26 -14.69 14.36 14.78
CA LEU A 26 -14.90 14.74 16.17
C LEU A 26 -16.39 14.90 16.42
N VAL A 27 -16.90 14.19 17.44
CA VAL A 27 -18.26 14.32 17.94
C VAL A 27 -18.19 14.71 19.40
N TRP A 28 -18.79 15.83 19.76
CA TRP A 28 -18.78 16.36 21.14
C TRP A 28 -20.20 16.52 21.66
N LEU A 29 -20.48 15.86 22.78
CA LEU A 29 -21.74 15.97 23.52
C LEU A 29 -21.50 16.65 24.87
N ASP A 30 -22.12 17.81 25.06
CA ASP A 30 -22.15 18.54 26.30
C ASP A 30 -23.43 19.38 26.39
N LYS A 31 -24.18 19.28 27.51
CA LYS A 31 -25.39 20.11 27.76
C LYS A 31 -25.10 21.61 27.77
N ASN A 32 -23.86 21.98 28.06
CA ASN A 32 -23.40 23.37 28.12
C ASN A 32 -22.48 23.72 26.91
N ILE A 33 -22.65 23.05 25.79
CA ILE A 33 -21.76 23.20 24.64
C ILE A 33 -21.64 24.65 24.16
N GLU A 34 -22.67 25.48 24.34
CA GLU A 34 -22.67 26.89 24.00
C GLU A 34 -21.59 27.70 24.74
N ASN A 35 -21.17 27.26 25.93
CA ASN A 35 -20.11 27.91 26.70
C ASN A 35 -18.71 27.71 26.08
N TYR A 36 -18.54 26.73 25.18
CA TYR A 36 -17.29 26.39 24.50
C TYR A 36 -17.23 26.96 23.08
N THR A 37 -18.32 27.52 22.58
CA THR A 37 -18.46 28.03 21.20
C THR A 37 -17.84 29.42 20.99
N ASN A 38 -17.05 29.93 21.94
CA ASN A 38 -16.29 31.16 21.71
C ASN A 38 -15.36 30.98 20.50
N GLN A 39 -15.52 31.81 19.48
CA GLN A 39 -14.96 31.65 18.14
C GLN A 39 -13.45 31.36 18.10
N GLN A 40 -12.68 31.87 19.07
CA GLN A 40 -11.26 31.55 19.20
C GLN A 40 -10.96 30.11 19.65
N LYS A 41 -11.83 29.55 20.49
CA LYS A 41 -11.67 28.14 20.97
C LYS A 41 -12.13 27.16 19.88
N LEU A 42 -13.19 27.48 19.14
CA LEU A 42 -13.68 26.63 18.04
C LEU A 42 -12.66 26.55 16.90
N ASN A 43 -11.98 27.63 16.57
CA ASN A 43 -10.93 27.64 15.55
C ASN A 43 -9.78 26.65 15.84
N GLN A 44 -9.44 26.47 17.12
CA GLN A 44 -8.43 25.51 17.54
C GLN A 44 -8.88 24.06 17.30
N TRP A 45 -10.18 23.76 17.49
CA TRP A 45 -10.74 22.43 17.22
C TRP A 45 -10.91 22.15 15.72
N HIS A 46 -11.14 23.17 14.91
CA HIS A 46 -11.16 23.05 13.44
C HIS A 46 -9.77 22.72 12.85
N GLU A 47 -8.67 22.94 13.58
CA GLU A 47 -7.35 22.43 13.19
C GLU A 47 -7.29 20.89 13.22
N LEU A 48 -8.13 20.23 14.01
CA LEU A 48 -8.19 18.77 14.14
C LEU A 48 -9.25 18.14 13.23
N ASP A 49 -10.39 18.79 13.07
CA ASP A 49 -11.49 18.36 12.19
C ASP A 49 -12.32 19.58 11.75
N ASP A 50 -12.31 19.85 10.44
CA ASP A 50 -13.10 20.95 9.83
C ASP A 50 -14.62 20.77 10.03
N ASN A 51 -15.08 19.53 10.29
CA ASN A 51 -16.49 19.16 10.36
C ASN A 51 -16.92 18.63 11.75
N ILE A 52 -16.31 19.11 12.82
CA ILE A 52 -16.70 18.73 14.20
C ILE A 52 -18.21 18.81 14.40
N LYS A 53 -18.82 17.76 14.99
CA LYS A 53 -20.25 17.70 15.28
C LYS A 53 -20.48 17.97 16.77
N LEU A 54 -21.24 18.99 17.07
CA LEU A 54 -21.57 19.42 18.43
C LEU A 54 -23.02 19.06 18.75
N PHE A 55 -23.25 18.45 19.92
CA PHE A 55 -24.58 18.07 20.41
C PHE A 55 -24.80 18.57 21.83
N SER A 56 -25.98 19.11 22.08
CA SER A 56 -26.47 19.46 23.42
C SER A 56 -27.45 18.43 23.99
N HIS A 57 -28.01 17.56 23.13
CA HIS A 57 -28.99 16.55 23.46
C HIS A 57 -28.48 15.13 23.25
N GLU A 58 -28.65 14.27 24.27
CA GLU A 58 -28.14 12.91 24.32
C GLU A 58 -28.72 12.02 23.22
N GLU A 59 -30.07 12.07 23.02
CA GLU A 59 -30.75 11.22 22.01
C GLU A 59 -30.35 11.56 20.61
N GLU A 60 -30.16 12.82 20.27
CA GLU A 60 -29.72 13.23 18.94
C GLU A 60 -28.30 12.75 18.64
N CYS A 61 -27.41 12.83 19.64
CA CYS A 61 -26.05 12.35 19.55
C CYS A 61 -25.98 10.83 19.38
N ILE A 62 -26.73 10.07 20.18
CA ILE A 62 -26.79 8.61 20.10
C ILE A 62 -27.31 8.19 18.71
N ASN A 63 -28.41 8.78 18.23
CA ASN A 63 -28.97 8.49 16.91
C ASN A 63 -27.98 8.80 15.78
N TYR A 64 -27.21 9.90 15.91
CA TYR A 64 -26.18 10.23 14.94
C TYR A 64 -25.08 9.16 14.90
N ILE A 65 -24.54 8.75 16.05
CA ILE A 65 -23.48 7.74 16.16
C ILE A 65 -23.97 6.38 15.62
N GLN A 66 -25.15 5.94 16.01
CA GLN A 66 -25.74 4.69 15.52
C GLN A 66 -25.94 4.70 14.01
N LYS A 67 -26.43 5.82 13.45
CA LYS A 67 -26.58 5.98 12.00
C LYS A 67 -25.24 5.96 11.25
N GLN A 68 -24.16 6.42 11.84
CA GLN A 68 -22.82 6.30 11.25
C GLN A 68 -22.32 4.85 11.33
N ASN A 69 -22.58 4.17 12.45
CA ASN A 69 -22.22 2.76 12.61
C ASN A 69 -22.91 1.86 11.58
N ASP A 70 -24.19 2.15 11.26
CA ASP A 70 -24.97 1.37 10.28
C ASP A 70 -24.55 1.62 8.81
N LYS A 71 -23.90 2.76 8.55
CA LYS A 71 -23.44 3.11 7.20
C LYS A 71 -22.20 2.37 6.72
N ASN A 72 -21.54 1.64 7.61
CA ASN A 72 -20.27 0.94 7.32
C ASN A 72 -19.26 1.84 6.58
N THR A 73 -19.14 3.12 7.03
CA THR A 73 -18.26 4.11 6.41
C THR A 73 -16.84 3.96 6.94
N GLU A 74 -15.83 4.19 6.10
CA GLU A 74 -14.39 4.20 6.45
C GLU A 74 -13.99 5.35 7.40
N SER A 75 -14.95 6.05 8.01
CA SER A 75 -14.72 7.16 8.91
C SER A 75 -14.95 6.78 10.37
N TYR A 76 -13.99 7.09 11.21
CA TYR A 76 -14.05 6.81 12.64
C TYR A 76 -14.43 8.06 13.45
N ILE A 77 -15.11 7.84 14.58
CA ILE A 77 -15.54 8.89 15.51
C ILE A 77 -14.62 8.91 16.72
N ILE A 78 -14.04 10.08 17.00
CA ILE A 78 -13.46 10.38 18.32
C ILE A 78 -14.54 11.13 19.09
N PHE A 79 -15.04 10.50 20.17
CA PHE A 79 -16.17 10.98 20.91
C PHE A 79 -15.73 11.72 22.18
N ILE A 80 -16.19 12.95 22.33
CA ILE A 80 -15.98 13.79 23.51
C ILE A 80 -17.32 13.89 24.23
N ILE A 81 -17.32 13.62 25.52
CA ILE A 81 -18.54 13.67 26.34
C ILE A 81 -18.27 14.34 27.68
N SER A 82 -19.20 15.19 28.10
CA SER A 82 -19.15 15.72 29.46
C SER A 82 -19.54 14.68 30.51
N ASP A 83 -18.96 14.77 31.68
CA ASP A 83 -19.20 13.87 32.82
C ASP A 83 -20.70 13.70 33.11
N SER A 84 -21.45 14.81 33.08
CA SER A 84 -22.88 14.83 33.31
C SER A 84 -23.75 13.96 32.39
N CYS A 85 -23.21 13.58 31.21
CA CYS A 85 -23.88 12.76 30.19
C CYS A 85 -23.29 11.35 30.10
N SER A 86 -22.12 11.12 30.68
CA SER A 86 -21.31 9.93 30.44
C SER A 86 -22.00 8.63 30.89
N GLU A 87 -22.59 8.59 32.04
CA GLU A 87 -23.26 7.41 32.63
C GLU A 87 -24.46 6.92 31.79
N GLN A 88 -25.16 7.83 31.12
CA GLN A 88 -26.39 7.50 30.38
C GLN A 88 -26.11 7.15 28.91
N VAL A 89 -25.05 7.71 28.34
CA VAL A 89 -24.76 7.62 26.92
C VAL A 89 -23.75 6.52 26.58
N ILE A 90 -22.65 6.43 27.33
CA ILE A 90 -21.57 5.48 27.03
C ILE A 90 -22.05 4.02 26.97
N PRO A 91 -22.90 3.52 27.88
CA PRO A 91 -23.43 2.17 27.84
C PRO A 91 -24.18 1.83 26.52
N LYS A 92 -24.79 2.85 25.88
CA LYS A 92 -25.57 2.66 24.65
C LYS A 92 -24.76 2.67 23.38
N ILE A 93 -23.54 3.23 23.40
CA ILE A 93 -22.73 3.44 22.19
C ILE A 93 -21.34 2.80 22.21
N HIS A 94 -20.84 2.33 23.36
CA HIS A 94 -19.47 1.81 23.50
C HIS A 94 -19.17 0.65 22.55
N ASN A 95 -20.19 -0.13 22.13
CA ASN A 95 -20.05 -1.23 21.17
C ASN A 95 -20.11 -0.80 19.71
N CYS A 96 -20.41 0.48 19.40
CA CYS A 96 -20.43 0.96 18.01
C CYS A 96 -19.04 0.89 17.40
N LEU A 97 -18.88 0.16 16.31
CA LEU A 97 -17.58 -0.05 15.64
C LEU A 97 -17.00 1.26 15.10
N CYS A 98 -17.84 2.22 14.74
CA CYS A 98 -17.39 3.53 14.26
C CYS A 98 -16.71 4.39 15.35
N ILE A 99 -16.84 4.07 16.66
CA ILE A 99 -16.17 4.84 17.71
C ILE A 99 -14.76 4.31 17.93
N LEU A 100 -13.79 5.18 17.67
CA LEU A 100 -12.36 4.92 17.89
C LEU A 100 -11.93 5.13 19.32
N ALA A 101 -12.34 6.25 19.93
CA ALA A 101 -11.95 6.65 21.27
C ALA A 101 -13.03 7.50 21.92
N ILE A 102 -13.14 7.42 23.27
CA ILE A 102 -14.02 8.24 24.08
C ILE A 102 -13.17 9.04 25.07
N PHE A 103 -13.39 10.35 25.12
CA PHE A 103 -12.78 11.25 26.08
C PHE A 103 -13.86 11.88 26.94
N ILE A 104 -13.67 11.85 28.28
CA ILE A 104 -14.61 12.43 29.24
C ILE A 104 -14.05 13.75 29.72
N LEU A 105 -14.81 14.83 29.57
CA LEU A 105 -14.50 16.14 30.14
C LEU A 105 -15.25 16.30 31.45
N THR A 106 -14.54 16.44 32.57
CA THR A 106 -15.11 16.61 33.91
C THR A 106 -14.62 17.89 34.56
N THR A 107 -15.45 18.46 35.43
CA THR A 107 -15.09 19.63 36.22
C THR A 107 -14.60 19.24 37.63
N ASN A 108 -14.71 17.97 38.04
CA ASN A 108 -14.35 17.49 39.36
C ASN A 108 -13.68 16.14 39.35
N SER A 109 -12.44 16.05 39.84
CA SER A 109 -11.61 14.83 39.81
C SER A 109 -12.06 13.74 40.80
N GLU A 110 -12.87 14.06 41.79
CA GLU A 110 -13.22 13.13 42.87
C GLU A 110 -14.50 12.31 42.62
N ASN A 111 -15.33 12.70 41.64
CA ASN A 111 -16.64 12.07 41.39
C ASN A 111 -16.70 11.24 40.09
N CYS A 112 -15.61 11.06 39.38
CA CYS A 112 -15.64 10.21 38.20
C CYS A 112 -15.60 8.73 38.63
N GLN A 113 -16.75 8.08 38.71
CA GLN A 113 -16.82 6.64 38.60
C GLN A 113 -16.30 6.32 37.20
N ILE A 114 -15.05 5.89 37.12
CA ILE A 114 -14.41 5.47 35.85
C ILE A 114 -15.25 4.31 35.34
N LEU A 115 -16.12 4.60 34.37
CA LEU A 115 -16.84 3.58 33.65
C LEU A 115 -15.79 2.73 32.93
N ASN A 116 -15.70 1.47 33.28
CA ASN A 116 -14.68 0.52 32.79
C ASN A 116 -15.02 0.05 31.38
N TYR A 117 -15.07 0.99 30.39
CA TYR A 117 -15.30 0.67 29.02
C TYR A 117 -13.99 0.79 28.22
N PRO A 118 -13.65 -0.21 27.38
CA PRO A 118 -12.35 -0.29 26.69
C PRO A 118 -12.02 0.89 25.80
N LYS A 119 -13.04 1.64 25.34
CA LYS A 119 -12.85 2.78 24.43
C LYS A 119 -12.62 4.11 25.15
N ILE A 120 -12.76 4.18 26.47
CA ILE A 120 -12.47 5.38 27.24
C ILE A 120 -10.96 5.55 27.34
N ARG A 121 -10.45 6.67 26.85
CA ARG A 121 -9.01 6.96 26.76
C ARG A 121 -8.48 7.83 27.87
N ALA A 122 -9.25 8.83 28.25
CA ALA A 122 -8.89 9.72 29.32
C ALA A 122 -10.10 10.47 29.85
N THR A 123 -10.00 10.86 31.13
CA THR A 123 -10.82 11.88 31.76
C THR A 123 -9.93 13.13 31.86
N CYS A 124 -10.42 14.26 31.35
CA CYS A 124 -9.71 15.53 31.29
C CYS A 124 -10.40 16.57 32.16
N LEU A 125 -9.61 17.38 32.86
CA LEU A 125 -10.16 18.44 33.76
C LEU A 125 -10.37 19.76 33.01
N ASP A 126 -9.69 19.95 31.90
CA ASP A 126 -9.80 21.16 31.08
C ASP A 126 -9.71 20.86 29.57
N THR A 127 -10.17 21.83 28.80
CA THR A 127 -10.21 21.71 27.33
C THR A 127 -8.84 21.73 26.66
N SER A 128 -7.80 22.25 27.32
CA SER A 128 -6.44 22.30 26.76
C SER A 128 -5.76 20.94 26.90
N ASP A 129 -5.90 20.26 28.04
CA ASP A 129 -5.46 18.87 28.25
C ASP A 129 -6.22 17.95 27.28
N LEU A 130 -7.53 18.12 27.18
CA LEU A 130 -8.38 17.38 26.24
C LEU A 130 -7.90 17.55 24.79
N PHE A 131 -7.66 18.79 24.34
CA PHE A 131 -7.18 19.07 23.00
C PHE A 131 -5.82 18.39 22.71
N ASN A 132 -4.88 18.51 23.65
CA ASN A 132 -3.57 17.90 23.51
C ASN A 132 -3.64 16.38 23.44
N ARG A 133 -4.51 15.75 24.22
CA ARG A 133 -4.69 14.29 24.20
C ARG A 133 -5.37 13.81 22.93
N ILE A 134 -6.37 14.54 22.42
CA ILE A 134 -7.02 14.22 21.15
C ILE A 134 -6.07 14.46 19.99
N ARG A 135 -5.38 15.61 19.95
CA ARG A 135 -4.33 15.88 18.97
C ARG A 135 -3.29 14.76 18.95
N HIS A 136 -2.89 14.33 20.13
CA HIS A 136 -1.98 13.21 20.31
C HIS A 136 -2.57 11.87 19.81
N CYS A 137 -3.87 11.64 19.97
CA CYS A 137 -4.57 10.47 19.45
C CYS A 137 -4.67 10.48 17.92
N ILE A 138 -4.84 11.65 17.31
CA ILE A 138 -4.98 11.83 15.85
C ILE A 138 -3.61 11.82 15.15
N TYR A 139 -2.63 12.55 15.68
CA TYR A 139 -1.35 12.83 14.99
C TYR A 139 -0.17 12.03 15.54
N ARG A 140 -0.38 11.08 16.44
CA ARG A 140 0.73 10.33 16.99
C ARG A 140 1.17 9.21 16.09
N ASP A 141 2.40 9.33 15.74
CA ASP A 141 3.27 8.44 15.01
C ASP A 141 3.04 6.95 15.25
N GLU A 142 2.86 6.31 14.14
CA GLU A 142 3.35 5.07 13.59
C GLU A 142 3.59 3.92 14.57
N ALA A 143 2.85 2.88 14.28
CA ALA A 143 2.95 1.60 14.94
C ALA A 143 4.35 1.02 14.84
N SER A 144 4.75 0.33 15.88
CA SER A 144 5.97 -0.47 15.91
C SER A 144 5.93 -1.70 14.97
N ILE A 145 4.79 -1.98 14.32
CA ILE A 145 4.64 -2.90 13.16
C ILE A 145 3.90 -2.17 12.05
N GLY A 146 4.52 -2.10 10.86
CA GLY A 146 3.82 -1.82 9.62
C GLY A 146 3.13 -3.09 9.13
N PHE A 147 1.93 -2.97 8.61
CA PHE A 147 1.23 -4.04 7.92
C PHE A 147 0.48 -3.50 6.72
N SER A 148 0.19 -4.39 5.79
CA SER A 148 -0.63 -4.10 4.62
C SER A 148 -1.79 -5.08 4.58
N LEU A 149 -2.97 -4.60 4.22
CA LEU A 149 -4.20 -5.38 4.15
C LEU A 149 -4.60 -5.61 2.70
N LEU A 150 -5.03 -6.84 2.39
CA LEU A 150 -5.73 -7.17 1.15
C LEU A 150 -7.20 -7.36 1.49
N ASN A 151 -8.01 -6.39 1.12
CA ASN A 151 -9.43 -6.36 1.46
C ASN A 151 -10.23 -7.33 0.60
N LYS A 152 -11.05 -8.18 1.22
CA LYS A 152 -11.93 -9.15 0.56
C LYS A 152 -13.08 -8.51 -0.22
N GLN A 153 -13.49 -7.28 0.14
CA GLN A 153 -14.54 -6.54 -0.59
C GLN A 153 -14.14 -6.17 -2.01
N ASP A 154 -12.85 -6.25 -2.32
CA ASP A 154 -12.35 -6.08 -3.68
C ASP A 154 -12.44 -7.37 -4.50
N SER A 155 -12.67 -8.51 -3.86
CA SER A 155 -13.07 -9.78 -4.48
C SER A 155 -14.54 -10.02 -4.15
N THR A 156 -15.47 -9.49 -4.97
CA THR A 156 -16.88 -9.73 -4.84
C THR A 156 -17.17 -11.24 -4.76
N ASP A 157 -17.87 -11.64 -3.69
CA ASP A 157 -18.56 -12.94 -3.53
C ASP A 157 -17.72 -14.21 -3.77
N ALA A 158 -16.63 -14.40 -3.04
CA ALA A 158 -16.02 -15.71 -2.93
C ALA A 158 -16.44 -16.36 -1.61
N GLU A 159 -17.44 -17.23 -1.67
CA GLU A 159 -17.61 -18.27 -0.66
C GLU A 159 -16.29 -19.08 -0.50
N PRO A 160 -16.01 -19.66 0.67
CA PRO A 160 -14.82 -20.47 0.84
C PRO A 160 -14.81 -21.59 -0.20
N ILE A 161 -13.88 -21.51 -1.14
CA ILE A 161 -13.75 -22.45 -2.25
C ILE A 161 -13.46 -23.82 -1.64
N SER A 162 -14.45 -24.71 -1.64
CA SER A 162 -14.21 -26.12 -1.54
C SER A 162 -13.45 -26.56 -2.78
N LEU A 163 -12.38 -27.31 -2.61
CA LEU A 163 -11.45 -27.77 -3.65
C LEU A 163 -12.12 -28.60 -4.78
N GLU A 164 -13.43 -28.78 -4.77
CA GLU A 164 -14.16 -29.70 -5.70
C GLU A 164 -15.14 -29.03 -6.67
N THR A 165 -15.29 -27.72 -6.74
CA THR A 165 -16.22 -27.10 -7.68
C THR A 165 -15.54 -26.26 -8.75
N LYS A 166 -15.46 -26.86 -9.92
CA LYS A 166 -15.47 -26.31 -11.29
C LYS A 166 -15.23 -24.80 -11.46
N SER A 167 -14.02 -24.50 -11.92
CA SER A 167 -13.64 -23.46 -12.90
C SER A 167 -14.78 -22.63 -13.48
N ASN A 168 -15.08 -21.47 -12.95
CA ASN A 168 -15.63 -20.30 -13.65
C ASN A 168 -15.80 -19.06 -12.76
N GLU A 169 -15.12 -18.98 -11.63
CA GLU A 169 -15.08 -17.74 -10.85
C GLU A 169 -14.02 -16.81 -11.39
N GLN A 170 -14.49 -15.80 -12.09
CA GLN A 170 -13.66 -14.77 -12.70
C GLN A 170 -13.45 -13.64 -11.69
N TYR A 171 -12.20 -13.48 -11.26
CA TYR A 171 -11.80 -12.31 -10.45
C TYR A 171 -11.64 -11.09 -11.36
N PRO A 172 -12.07 -9.89 -10.93
CA PRO A 172 -11.90 -8.70 -11.73
C PRO A 172 -10.41 -8.38 -11.90
N ILE A 173 -9.94 -8.28 -13.13
CA ILE A 173 -8.61 -7.75 -13.46
C ILE A 173 -8.66 -6.26 -13.15
N ARG A 174 -7.86 -5.81 -12.18
CA ARG A 174 -7.78 -4.40 -11.75
C ARG A 174 -6.37 -3.88 -11.93
N ASN A 175 -6.26 -2.62 -12.34
CA ASN A 175 -5.02 -1.89 -12.08
C ASN A 175 -4.83 -1.80 -10.57
N LEU A 176 -3.63 -2.12 -10.09
CA LEU A 176 -3.34 -2.11 -8.66
C LEU A 176 -3.49 -0.69 -8.10
N GLN A 177 -4.19 -0.58 -6.99
CA GLN A 177 -4.14 0.59 -6.14
C GLN A 177 -2.83 0.57 -5.33
N GLU A 178 -2.38 1.72 -4.86
CA GLU A 178 -1.14 1.84 -4.12
C GLU A 178 -1.07 0.88 -2.93
N ASP A 179 -2.14 0.75 -2.15
CA ASP A 179 -2.20 -0.15 -0.98
C ASP A 179 -2.10 -1.63 -1.37
N GLN A 180 -2.76 -2.02 -2.46
CA GLN A 180 -2.68 -3.38 -3.00
C GLN A 180 -1.28 -3.66 -3.56
N ALA A 181 -0.68 -2.68 -4.26
CA ALA A 181 0.69 -2.79 -4.75
C ALA A 181 1.68 -2.94 -3.59
N ARG A 182 1.51 -2.17 -2.50
CA ARG A 182 2.31 -2.30 -1.27
C ARG A 182 2.16 -3.69 -0.64
N PHE A 183 0.93 -4.20 -0.51
CA PHE A 183 0.69 -5.55 0.00
C PHE A 183 1.43 -6.60 -0.83
N LEU A 184 1.30 -6.55 -2.16
CA LEU A 184 1.95 -7.49 -3.06
C LEU A 184 3.48 -7.37 -3.03
N TRP A 185 3.97 -6.13 -2.88
CA TRP A 185 5.41 -5.90 -2.71
C TRP A 185 5.94 -6.57 -1.45
N PHE A 186 5.32 -6.39 -0.29
CA PHE A 186 5.74 -7.02 0.95
C PHE A 186 5.62 -8.54 0.89
N TYR A 187 4.55 -9.05 0.29
CA TYR A 187 4.39 -10.49 0.06
C TYR A 187 5.53 -11.08 -0.79
N LYS A 188 5.95 -10.39 -1.84
CA LYS A 188 7.04 -10.83 -2.71
C LYS A 188 8.43 -10.40 -2.23
N CYS A 189 8.51 -9.54 -1.22
CA CYS A 189 9.76 -8.93 -0.76
C CYS A 189 10.85 -9.95 -0.43
N HIS A 190 10.49 -11.05 0.24
CA HIS A 190 11.42 -12.14 0.55
C HIS A 190 12.09 -12.69 -0.72
N ASN A 191 11.27 -13.05 -1.72
CA ASN A 191 11.78 -13.60 -2.97
C ASN A 191 12.61 -12.58 -3.73
N PHE A 192 12.09 -11.35 -3.87
CA PHE A 192 12.83 -10.26 -4.53
C PHE A 192 14.19 -10.01 -3.89
N MET A 193 14.26 -9.99 -2.55
CA MET A 193 15.53 -9.74 -1.85
C MET A 193 16.52 -10.87 -2.06
N ILE A 194 16.07 -12.13 -2.14
CA ILE A 194 16.96 -13.27 -2.41
C ILE A 194 17.45 -13.26 -3.87
N GLU A 195 16.57 -12.93 -4.81
CA GLU A 195 16.81 -13.00 -6.25
C GLU A 195 17.54 -11.75 -6.80
N LEU A 196 17.69 -10.68 -5.99
CA LEU A 196 18.45 -9.52 -6.40
C LEU A 196 19.89 -9.94 -6.77
N GLU A 197 20.21 -9.89 -8.06
CA GLU A 197 21.55 -10.08 -8.58
C GLU A 197 22.36 -8.78 -8.41
N ASP A 198 22.65 -8.44 -7.17
CA ASP A 198 23.54 -7.35 -6.80
C ASP A 198 24.94 -7.91 -6.54
N ASP A 199 25.96 -7.10 -6.82
CA ASP A 199 27.26 -7.33 -6.22
C ASP A 199 27.16 -7.11 -4.70
N ASP A 200 27.22 -8.21 -3.93
CA ASP A 200 27.10 -8.21 -2.48
C ASP A 200 28.15 -7.27 -1.83
N ARG A 201 29.32 -7.06 -2.45
CA ARG A 201 30.34 -6.11 -2.00
C ARG A 201 29.84 -4.68 -2.15
N GLN A 202 29.35 -4.33 -3.33
CA GLN A 202 28.82 -3.00 -3.59
C GLN A 202 27.60 -2.71 -2.68
N ALA A 203 26.69 -3.67 -2.53
CA ALA A 203 25.51 -3.53 -1.68
C ALA A 203 25.91 -3.29 -0.20
N LYS A 204 26.96 -3.97 0.29
CA LYS A 204 27.53 -3.76 1.62
C LYS A 204 28.10 -2.37 1.78
N GLU A 205 28.93 -1.92 0.84
CA GLU A 205 29.56 -0.60 0.85
C GLU A 205 28.53 0.54 0.82
N GLU A 206 27.50 0.42 -0.01
CA GLU A 206 26.40 1.39 -0.07
C GLU A 206 25.63 1.45 1.26
N MET A 207 25.33 0.31 1.87
CA MET A 207 24.66 0.24 3.16
C MET A 207 25.51 0.89 4.28
N ILE A 208 26.79 0.56 4.37
CA ILE A 208 27.72 1.17 5.36
C ILE A 208 27.81 2.68 5.16
N SER A 209 27.94 3.14 3.91
CA SER A 209 27.97 4.57 3.58
C SER A 209 26.68 5.28 4.01
N TYR A 210 25.52 4.65 3.79
CA TYR A 210 24.23 5.16 4.26
C TYR A 210 24.19 5.35 5.77
N PHE A 211 24.65 4.36 6.54
CA PHE A 211 24.73 4.46 8.01
C PHE A 211 25.67 5.57 8.47
N ARG A 212 26.84 5.69 7.85
CA ARG A 212 27.79 6.73 8.19
C ARG A 212 27.25 8.14 7.94
N ILE A 213 26.51 8.34 6.86
CA ILE A 213 25.83 9.61 6.58
C ILE A 213 24.74 9.88 7.61
N LYS A 214 23.89 8.87 7.89
CA LYS A 214 22.74 9.02 8.81
C LYS A 214 23.18 9.26 10.26
N TYR A 215 24.27 8.63 10.70
CA TYR A 215 24.72 8.61 12.11
C TYR A 215 26.12 9.20 12.33
N ASN A 216 26.59 10.08 11.46
CA ASN A 216 27.97 10.57 11.38
C ASN A 216 28.56 11.19 12.66
N LYS A 217 27.71 11.56 13.63
CA LYS A 217 28.13 12.25 14.88
C LYS A 217 28.21 11.35 16.11
N ASP A 218 27.70 10.13 16.08
CA ASP A 218 27.69 9.25 17.25
C ASP A 218 28.62 8.05 17.08
N LYS A 219 29.81 8.18 17.67
CA LYS A 219 30.85 7.13 17.66
C LYS A 219 30.37 5.81 18.30
N ARG A 220 29.39 5.85 19.23
CA ARG A 220 28.88 4.65 19.89
C ARG A 220 28.01 3.85 18.93
N ILE A 221 27.29 4.55 18.04
CA ILE A 221 26.46 3.95 16.98
C ILE A 221 27.34 3.37 15.87
N LEU A 222 28.44 4.05 15.53
CA LEU A 222 29.31 3.64 14.43
C LEU A 222 30.17 2.41 14.78
N LYS A 223 30.49 2.18 16.05
CA LYS A 223 31.33 1.05 16.46
C LYS A 223 30.82 -0.32 15.99
N PRO A 224 29.55 -0.72 16.22
CA PRO A 224 29.02 -1.98 15.67
C PRO A 224 29.02 -2.03 14.13
N ILE A 225 28.85 -0.88 13.48
CA ILE A 225 28.91 -0.78 12.01
C ILE A 225 30.33 -1.04 11.50
N ASP A 226 31.34 -0.47 12.17
CA ASP A 226 32.76 -0.70 11.86
C ASP A 226 33.17 -2.16 12.12
N GLU A 227 32.59 -2.81 13.12
CA GLU A 227 32.80 -4.24 13.41
C GLU A 227 32.18 -5.10 12.29
N PHE A 228 30.93 -4.84 11.91
CA PHE A 228 30.25 -5.52 10.80
C PHE A 228 30.97 -5.32 9.45
N GLU A 229 31.50 -4.12 9.20
CA GLU A 229 32.25 -3.81 7.98
C GLU A 229 33.52 -4.65 7.84
N LYS A 230 34.23 -4.90 8.95
CA LYS A 230 35.48 -5.68 8.98
C LYS A 230 35.27 -7.16 8.70
N GLU A 231 34.08 -7.70 8.98
CA GLU A 231 33.78 -9.09 8.66
C GLU A 231 33.81 -9.34 7.15
N SER A 232 34.28 -10.52 6.76
CA SER A 232 34.19 -10.95 5.35
C SER A 232 32.74 -11.11 4.93
N LEU A 233 32.47 -11.10 3.61
CA LEU A 233 31.13 -11.36 3.09
C LEU A 233 30.60 -12.73 3.53
N GLN A 234 31.51 -13.71 3.64
CA GLN A 234 31.16 -15.06 4.07
C GLN A 234 30.80 -15.12 5.56
N ASP A 235 31.51 -14.39 6.42
CA ASP A 235 31.22 -14.30 7.85
C ASP A 235 29.92 -13.55 8.09
N ASN A 236 29.68 -12.43 7.41
CA ASN A 236 28.42 -11.73 7.47
C ASN A 236 27.24 -12.64 7.11
N ALA A 237 27.40 -13.49 6.08
CA ALA A 237 26.37 -14.43 5.66
C ALA A 237 26.06 -15.50 6.70
N LYS A 238 27.07 -15.98 7.45
CA LYS A 238 26.92 -16.93 8.54
C LYS A 238 26.33 -16.32 9.80
N ASN A 239 26.66 -15.05 10.07
CA ASN A 239 26.34 -14.35 11.32
C ASN A 239 25.16 -13.40 11.20
N ALA A 240 24.40 -13.41 10.09
CA ALA A 240 23.35 -12.42 9.85
C ALA A 240 22.29 -12.41 10.95
N ILE A 241 21.82 -13.59 11.41
CA ILE A 241 20.82 -13.70 12.48
C ILE A 241 21.44 -13.30 13.83
N TRP A 242 22.69 -13.65 14.10
CA TRP A 242 23.40 -13.21 15.31
C TRP A 242 23.48 -11.67 15.36
N TRP A 243 23.83 -11.03 14.26
CA TRP A 243 23.82 -9.57 14.14
C TRP A 243 22.43 -9.00 14.32
N TYR A 244 21.40 -9.64 13.74
CA TYR A 244 19.99 -9.24 13.87
C TYR A 244 19.55 -9.25 15.33
N SER A 245 19.78 -10.35 16.05
CA SER A 245 19.39 -10.50 17.46
C SER A 245 20.20 -9.60 18.40
N HIS A 246 21.39 -9.12 18.00
CA HIS A 246 22.19 -8.18 18.79
C HIS A 246 21.50 -6.81 19.03
N ASN A 247 20.36 -6.56 18.44
CA ASN A 247 19.58 -5.35 18.62
C ASN A 247 20.39 -4.06 18.43
N THR A 248 21.32 -4.07 17.47
CA THR A 248 22.11 -2.89 17.11
C THR A 248 21.22 -1.86 16.42
N ILE A 249 21.68 -0.61 16.41
CA ILE A 249 20.99 0.47 15.67
C ILE A 249 20.76 0.11 14.19
N MET A 250 21.66 -0.69 13.63
CA MET A 250 21.60 -1.13 12.25
C MET A 250 20.31 -1.94 12.00
N PHE A 251 19.99 -2.90 12.87
CA PHE A 251 18.80 -3.74 12.73
C PHE A 251 17.53 -3.02 13.17
N ARG A 252 17.61 -2.17 14.19
CA ARG A 252 16.47 -1.31 14.55
C ARG A 252 16.07 -0.40 13.40
N SER A 253 17.04 0.29 12.78
CA SER A 253 16.76 1.16 11.63
C SER A 253 16.28 0.39 10.40
N MET A 254 16.74 -0.86 10.19
CA MET A 254 16.23 -1.73 9.15
C MET A 254 14.76 -2.10 9.41
N ASN A 255 14.42 -2.49 10.64
CA ASN A 255 13.04 -2.81 11.00
C ASN A 255 12.15 -1.57 10.92
N GLU A 256 12.61 -0.39 11.37
CA GLU A 256 11.91 0.88 11.18
C GLU A 256 11.65 1.18 9.70
N ALA A 257 12.65 0.94 8.82
CA ALA A 257 12.47 1.12 7.39
C ALA A 257 11.44 0.13 6.80
N LEU A 258 11.49 -1.15 7.20
CA LEU A 258 10.51 -2.15 6.79
C LEU A 258 9.09 -1.78 7.26
N VAL A 259 8.96 -1.30 8.50
CA VAL A 259 7.69 -0.85 9.08
C VAL A 259 7.14 0.37 8.37
N SER A 260 7.98 1.37 8.09
CA SER A 260 7.56 2.61 7.41
C SER A 260 7.16 2.38 5.94
N GLY A 261 7.61 1.27 5.35
CA GLY A 261 7.34 0.96 3.96
C GLY A 261 8.04 1.86 2.94
N HIS A 262 8.99 2.71 3.36
CA HIS A 262 9.77 3.54 2.44
C HIS A 262 10.79 2.70 1.67
N ILE A 263 10.44 2.33 0.44
CA ILE A 263 11.17 1.35 -0.35
C ILE A 263 12.61 1.77 -0.65
N SER A 264 12.83 3.06 -0.93
CA SER A 264 14.20 3.57 -1.14
C SER A 264 15.10 3.38 0.09
N THR A 265 14.51 3.53 1.29
CA THR A 265 15.21 3.26 2.56
C THR A 265 15.42 1.75 2.76
N ILE A 266 14.40 0.92 2.51
CA ILE A 266 14.50 -0.55 2.57
C ILE A 266 15.60 -1.05 1.63
N TYR A 267 15.69 -0.51 0.42
CA TYR A 267 16.73 -0.87 -0.53
C TYR A 267 18.13 -0.54 -0.04
N SER A 268 18.30 0.52 0.75
CA SER A 268 19.59 0.82 1.37
C SER A 268 20.04 -0.27 2.35
N TYR A 269 19.09 -1.05 2.89
CA TYR A 269 19.35 -2.21 3.77
C TYR A 269 19.36 -3.56 3.05
N ARG A 270 19.22 -3.58 1.69
CA ARG A 270 19.05 -4.82 0.92
C ARG A 270 20.10 -5.88 1.19
N TYR A 271 21.36 -5.48 1.42
CA TYR A 271 22.44 -6.42 1.72
C TYR A 271 22.11 -7.29 2.94
N ILE A 272 21.78 -6.65 4.06
CA ILE A 272 21.50 -7.37 5.32
C ILE A 272 20.19 -8.12 5.28
N ILE A 273 19.14 -7.56 4.63
CA ILE A 273 17.85 -8.24 4.42
C ILE A 273 18.07 -9.52 3.62
N LYS A 274 18.87 -9.47 2.56
CA LYS A 274 19.22 -10.61 1.70
C LYS A 274 19.95 -11.71 2.50
N LEU A 275 20.91 -11.31 3.34
CA LEU A 275 21.63 -12.26 4.19
C LEU A 275 20.70 -12.96 5.19
N LEU A 276 19.83 -12.20 5.87
CA LEU A 276 18.83 -12.74 6.80
C LEU A 276 17.90 -13.73 6.09
N CYS A 277 17.33 -13.34 4.96
CA CYS A 277 16.45 -14.21 4.18
C CYS A 277 17.14 -15.52 3.75
N ARG A 278 18.41 -15.44 3.31
CA ARG A 278 19.19 -16.62 2.89
C ARG A 278 19.51 -17.55 4.06
N GLN A 279 19.98 -17.00 5.19
CA GLN A 279 20.28 -17.79 6.37
C GLN A 279 19.00 -18.43 6.93
N LEU A 280 17.91 -17.68 7.04
CA LEU A 280 16.63 -18.19 7.52
C LEU A 280 16.07 -19.28 6.62
N LYS A 281 16.21 -19.15 5.29
CA LYS A 281 15.81 -20.21 4.33
C LYS A 281 16.60 -21.50 4.53
N THR A 282 17.87 -21.40 4.92
CA THR A 282 18.71 -22.58 5.21
C THR A 282 18.25 -23.24 6.50
N LEU A 283 18.11 -22.49 7.58
CA LEU A 283 17.64 -23.00 8.88
C LEU A 283 16.22 -23.57 8.81
N HIS A 284 15.33 -22.98 8.02
CA HIS A 284 13.97 -23.49 7.82
C HIS A 284 13.95 -24.94 7.34
N LYS A 285 14.84 -25.30 6.39
CA LYS A 285 14.91 -26.66 5.85
C LYS A 285 15.32 -27.69 6.92
N GLU A 286 16.15 -27.30 7.87
CA GLU A 286 16.59 -28.13 8.97
C GLU A 286 15.51 -28.20 10.05
N TYR A 287 14.96 -27.06 10.43
CA TYR A 287 13.93 -26.94 11.45
C TYR A 287 12.65 -27.71 11.07
N LYS A 288 12.20 -27.60 9.81
CA LYS A 288 11.02 -28.34 9.33
C LYS A 288 11.16 -29.86 9.49
N LYS A 289 12.39 -30.41 9.43
CA LYS A 289 12.65 -31.85 9.63
C LYS A 289 12.61 -32.24 11.09
N SER A 290 12.84 -31.35 12.03
CA SER A 290 12.86 -31.62 13.47
C SER A 290 11.49 -31.55 14.13
N ILE A 291 10.50 -30.93 13.48
CA ILE A 291 9.15 -30.77 14.03
C ILE A 291 8.34 -32.03 13.76
N SER A 292 7.82 -32.62 14.84
CA SER A 292 6.98 -33.85 14.78
C SER A 292 5.49 -33.55 14.65
N ASN A 293 5.07 -32.33 15.01
CA ASN A 293 3.66 -31.94 15.03
C ASN A 293 3.26 -31.30 13.68
N ASN A 294 2.00 -31.50 13.28
CA ASN A 294 1.45 -30.95 12.05
C ASN A 294 1.02 -29.45 12.19
N ARG A 295 1.06 -28.90 13.39
CA ARG A 295 0.73 -27.49 13.68
C ARG A 295 1.72 -26.93 14.68
N LEU A 296 2.10 -25.67 14.45
CA LEU A 296 2.95 -24.88 15.32
C LEU A 296 2.11 -23.68 15.80
N HIS A 297 2.05 -23.48 17.11
CA HIS A 297 1.37 -22.36 17.73
C HIS A 297 2.40 -21.43 18.35
N LEU A 298 2.40 -20.16 17.95
CA LEU A 298 3.41 -19.18 18.30
C LEU A 298 2.77 -17.93 18.90
N TYR A 299 3.53 -17.28 19.76
CA TYR A 299 3.13 -16.06 20.43
C TYR A 299 4.08 -14.90 20.12
N ARG A 300 3.51 -13.68 19.99
CA ARG A 300 4.27 -12.45 19.92
C ARG A 300 3.60 -11.37 20.75
N GLY A 301 4.31 -10.86 21.73
CA GLY A 301 3.87 -9.72 22.55
C GLY A 301 4.31 -8.39 21.96
N GLN A 302 3.39 -7.44 21.90
CA GLN A 302 3.66 -6.11 21.38
C GLN A 302 2.69 -5.07 21.95
N ARG A 303 3.03 -3.79 21.82
CA ARG A 303 2.09 -2.70 22.08
C ARG A 303 1.65 -2.09 20.75
N LEU A 304 0.34 -1.88 20.61
CA LEU A 304 -0.28 -1.27 19.43
C LEU A 304 -1.19 -0.12 19.83
N LYS A 305 -1.31 0.86 18.94
CA LYS A 305 -2.36 1.87 19.04
C LYS A 305 -3.73 1.21 18.93
N LEU A 306 -4.68 1.67 19.69
CA LEU A 306 -6.05 1.15 19.60
C LEU A 306 -6.61 1.28 18.17
N SER A 307 -6.30 2.38 17.46
CA SER A 307 -6.72 2.58 16.08
C SER A 307 -6.32 1.42 15.16
N LEU A 308 -5.12 0.88 15.33
CA LEU A 308 -4.65 -0.26 14.57
C LEU A 308 -5.34 -1.57 14.97
N ILE A 309 -5.59 -1.76 16.27
CA ILE A 309 -6.35 -2.92 16.76
C ILE A 309 -7.76 -2.91 16.18
N LEU A 310 -8.41 -1.75 16.18
CA LEU A 310 -9.74 -1.59 15.61
C LEU A 310 -9.74 -1.76 14.09
N LEU A 311 -8.70 -1.26 13.40
CA LEU A 311 -8.55 -1.52 11.97
C LEU A 311 -8.46 -3.02 11.69
N ILE A 312 -7.61 -3.75 12.42
CA ILE A 312 -7.49 -5.21 12.28
C ILE A 312 -8.82 -5.89 12.61
N SER A 313 -9.55 -5.44 13.65
CA SER A 313 -10.83 -6.04 14.04
C SER A 313 -11.93 -5.88 12.99
N ASN A 314 -11.86 -4.83 12.18
CA ASN A 314 -12.80 -4.60 11.07
C ASN A 314 -12.50 -5.47 9.84
N HIS A 315 -11.34 -6.13 9.82
CA HIS A 315 -10.87 -6.95 8.70
C HIS A 315 -10.76 -8.45 9.06
N ILE A 316 -11.66 -8.96 9.91
CA ILE A 316 -11.73 -10.40 10.22
C ILE A 316 -12.03 -11.18 8.95
N ASN A 317 -11.29 -12.28 8.74
CA ASN A 317 -11.21 -13.11 7.55
C ASN A 317 -10.48 -12.50 6.34
N ASP A 318 -10.00 -11.27 6.41
CA ASP A 318 -9.14 -10.68 5.40
C ASP A 318 -7.68 -11.11 5.58
N LEU A 319 -6.85 -10.82 4.57
CA LEU A 319 -5.43 -11.14 4.58
C LEU A 319 -4.61 -9.95 5.06
N ILE A 320 -3.66 -10.21 5.95
CA ILE A 320 -2.71 -9.24 6.45
C ILE A 320 -1.28 -9.71 6.17
N SER A 321 -0.43 -8.82 5.63
CA SER A 321 1.01 -9.04 5.53
C SER A 321 1.72 -8.20 6.58
N LEU A 322 2.57 -8.84 7.39
CA LEU A 322 3.44 -8.15 8.33
C LEU A 322 4.72 -7.71 7.61
N ASN A 323 4.99 -6.40 7.66
CA ASN A 323 6.01 -5.76 6.82
C ASN A 323 7.46 -5.91 7.35
N SER A 324 7.67 -6.72 8.37
CA SER A 324 9.00 -6.95 8.98
C SER A 324 9.27 -8.44 9.19
N PHE A 325 10.48 -8.78 9.62
CA PHE A 325 10.73 -10.09 10.22
C PHE A 325 9.92 -10.20 11.50
N VAL A 326 9.24 -11.33 11.69
CA VAL A 326 8.34 -11.53 12.82
C VAL A 326 9.00 -12.44 13.85
N SER A 327 9.50 -11.82 14.91
CA SER A 327 10.02 -12.52 16.10
C SER A 327 8.86 -13.05 16.91
N THR A 328 8.84 -14.33 17.16
CA THR A 328 7.81 -15.07 17.92
C THR A 328 8.46 -16.04 18.90
N THR A 329 7.69 -16.58 19.82
CA THR A 329 8.14 -17.60 20.78
C THR A 329 7.08 -18.69 20.94
N LEU A 330 7.48 -19.87 21.41
CA LEU A 330 6.56 -20.95 21.79
C LEU A 330 5.86 -20.69 23.14
N GLU A 331 6.42 -19.80 23.96
CA GLU A 331 5.97 -19.57 25.32
C GLU A 331 5.20 -18.25 25.47
N GLU A 332 3.90 -18.33 25.81
CA GLU A 332 3.05 -17.14 25.99
C GLU A 332 3.64 -16.18 27.04
N ASP A 333 4.22 -16.71 28.13
CA ASP A 333 4.77 -15.89 29.20
C ASP A 333 6.01 -15.09 28.79
N VAL A 334 6.78 -15.59 27.82
CA VAL A 334 7.86 -14.83 27.18
C VAL A 334 7.27 -13.69 26.36
N ALA A 335 6.25 -13.95 25.54
CA ALA A 335 5.57 -12.93 24.75
C ALA A 335 4.94 -11.83 25.63
N LYS A 336 4.33 -12.19 26.76
CA LYS A 336 3.76 -11.21 27.71
C LYS A 336 4.79 -10.21 28.25
N LYS A 337 6.04 -10.61 28.47
CA LYS A 337 7.09 -9.70 28.95
C LYS A 337 7.31 -8.52 28.01
N PHE A 338 7.08 -8.70 26.72
CA PHE A 338 7.25 -7.64 25.71
C PHE A 338 6.06 -6.67 25.64
N CYS A 339 4.86 -7.07 26.08
CA CYS A 339 3.67 -6.20 26.00
C CYS A 339 3.22 -5.63 27.36
N LEU A 340 3.50 -6.27 28.51
CA LEU A 340 3.00 -5.87 29.83
C LEU A 340 3.86 -4.82 30.56
N GLY A 341 5.00 -4.36 30.01
CA GLY A 341 5.81 -3.29 30.59
C GLY A 341 5.09 -1.94 30.65
N ARG A 342 5.59 -0.97 31.47
CA ARG A 342 5.01 0.39 31.54
C ARG A 342 4.97 1.04 30.16
N SER A 343 3.75 1.36 29.68
CA SER A 343 3.59 2.13 28.45
C SER A 343 4.05 3.57 28.67
N LYS A 344 4.98 4.04 27.88
CA LYS A 344 5.30 5.48 27.80
C LYS A 344 4.26 6.22 26.92
N ASN A 345 3.41 5.50 26.19
CA ASN A 345 2.71 6.01 25.02
C ASN A 345 1.20 5.74 24.98
N ASN A 346 0.55 5.24 26.01
CA ASN A 346 -0.87 4.81 25.99
C ASN A 346 -1.21 3.77 24.90
N ASP A 347 -0.23 3.01 24.41
CA ASP A 347 -0.49 1.89 23.49
C ASP A 347 -1.05 0.70 24.28
N GLU A 348 -1.94 -0.07 23.66
CA GLU A 348 -2.55 -1.25 24.24
C GLU A 348 -1.60 -2.44 24.21
N ALA A 349 -1.66 -3.28 25.22
CA ALA A 349 -0.96 -4.55 25.23
C ALA A 349 -1.66 -5.53 24.27
N VAL A 350 -0.89 -6.15 23.38
CA VAL A 350 -1.41 -7.09 22.39
C VAL A 350 -0.55 -8.35 22.38
N ILE A 351 -1.22 -9.49 22.37
CA ILE A 351 -0.60 -10.78 22.02
C ILE A 351 -1.15 -11.23 20.68
N PHE A 352 -0.25 -11.41 19.71
CA PHE A 352 -0.54 -12.15 18.50
C PHE A 352 -0.39 -13.64 18.78
N GLU A 353 -1.43 -14.41 18.49
CA GLU A 353 -1.47 -15.86 18.51
C GLU A 353 -1.41 -16.32 17.05
N ILE A 354 -0.36 -17.03 16.66
CA ILE A 354 -0.08 -17.37 15.26
C ILE A 354 -0.06 -18.87 15.10
N ASP A 355 -1.02 -19.41 14.35
CA ASP A 355 -1.07 -20.81 13.96
C ASP A 355 -0.40 -21.02 12.60
N ILE A 356 0.52 -21.98 12.53
CA ILE A 356 1.19 -22.40 11.30
C ILE A 356 0.83 -23.85 10.99
N ASP A 357 0.22 -24.09 9.82
CA ASP A 357 -0.05 -25.44 9.32
C ASP A 357 1.17 -25.99 8.59
N LEU A 358 1.80 -27.04 9.16
CA LEU A 358 3.02 -27.65 8.65
C LEU A 358 2.78 -28.73 7.59
N ASN A 359 1.51 -29.18 7.41
CA ASN A 359 1.16 -30.14 6.35
C ASN A 359 1.25 -29.52 4.95
N SER A 360 1.24 -28.20 4.87
CA SER A 360 1.32 -27.47 3.62
C SER A 360 2.78 -27.19 3.22
N GLU A 361 3.07 -27.21 1.92
CA GLU A 361 4.35 -26.73 1.39
C GLU A 361 4.42 -25.22 1.52
N GLN A 362 4.99 -24.74 2.60
CA GLN A 362 5.13 -23.30 2.83
C GLN A 362 6.35 -22.74 2.10
N ASN A 363 6.13 -21.67 1.37
CA ASN A 363 7.18 -20.96 0.64
C ASN A 363 7.90 -19.91 1.49
N ILE A 364 7.34 -19.53 2.64
CA ILE A 364 7.90 -18.49 3.51
C ILE A 364 8.68 -19.15 4.64
N PRO A 365 9.99 -18.88 4.73
CA PRO A 365 10.83 -19.48 5.75
C PRO A 365 10.52 -18.96 7.15
N PHE A 366 10.54 -19.89 8.12
CA PHE A 366 10.60 -19.61 9.54
C PHE A 366 11.51 -20.66 10.20
N ALA A 367 12.16 -20.33 11.27
CA ALA A 367 13.04 -21.26 11.99
C ALA A 367 13.21 -20.87 13.45
N ASP A 368 13.49 -21.87 14.26
CA ASP A 368 14.08 -21.68 15.58
C ASP A 368 15.50 -21.15 15.42
N ILE A 369 15.79 -20.01 16.03
CA ILE A 369 17.06 -19.33 15.87
C ILE A 369 17.91 -19.33 17.16
N ARG A 370 17.52 -20.12 18.21
CA ARG A 370 18.24 -20.18 19.50
C ARG A 370 19.71 -20.44 19.35
N ASP A 371 20.10 -21.38 18.49
CA ASP A 371 21.51 -21.80 18.32
C ASP A 371 22.37 -20.76 17.61
N VAL A 372 21.77 -19.80 16.93
CA VAL A 372 22.44 -18.74 16.16
C VAL A 372 22.12 -17.32 16.65
N SER A 373 21.22 -17.19 17.63
CA SER A 373 20.85 -15.94 18.28
C SER A 373 21.86 -15.57 19.35
N ARG A 374 21.96 -14.28 19.63
CA ARG A 374 22.70 -13.75 20.79
C ARG A 374 22.01 -14.04 22.13
N TYR A 375 20.68 -14.22 22.11
CA TYR A 375 19.81 -14.45 23.27
C TYR A 375 19.06 -15.77 23.16
N PRO A 376 19.74 -16.90 23.38
CA PRO A 376 19.11 -18.23 23.28
C PRO A 376 17.92 -18.44 24.22
N GLU A 377 17.91 -17.68 25.34
CA GLU A 377 16.88 -17.73 26.39
C GLU A 377 15.52 -17.15 25.95
N GLU A 378 15.47 -16.41 24.83
CA GLU A 378 14.21 -15.89 24.29
C GLU A 378 13.40 -16.97 23.53
N GLU A 379 13.99 -18.14 23.28
CA GLU A 379 13.36 -19.23 22.53
C GLU A 379 12.70 -18.77 21.24
N GLU A 380 13.43 -17.91 20.52
CA GLU A 380 12.90 -17.15 19.40
C GLU A 380 12.71 -18.02 18.16
N ILE A 381 11.49 -17.97 17.61
CA ILE A 381 11.18 -18.46 16.26
C ILE A 381 10.99 -17.23 15.36
N LEU A 382 11.87 -17.08 14.39
CA LEU A 382 11.85 -15.98 13.45
C LEU A 382 11.13 -16.36 12.16
N ILE A 383 10.11 -15.58 11.78
CA ILE A 383 9.38 -15.73 10.53
C ILE A 383 9.86 -14.65 9.55
N SER A 384 10.08 -15.03 8.29
CA SER A 384 10.60 -14.14 7.27
C SER A 384 9.61 -13.05 6.85
N ILE A 385 10.15 -11.96 6.28
CA ILE A 385 9.34 -10.93 5.60
C ILE A 385 8.51 -11.56 4.48
N GLY A 386 7.39 -10.93 4.13
CA GLY A 386 6.49 -11.43 3.09
C GLY A 386 5.50 -12.50 3.56
N SER A 387 5.41 -12.71 4.88
CA SER A 387 4.43 -13.63 5.46
C SER A 387 3.02 -13.05 5.38
N VAL A 388 2.08 -13.85 4.87
CA VAL A 388 0.67 -13.50 4.79
C VAL A 388 -0.12 -14.36 5.75
N PHE A 389 -0.91 -13.70 6.56
CA PHE A 389 -1.75 -14.33 7.57
C PHE A 389 -3.21 -13.99 7.29
N ARG A 390 -4.11 -14.89 7.70
CA ARG A 390 -5.54 -14.60 7.80
C ARG A 390 -5.85 -14.12 9.21
N ILE A 391 -6.62 -13.07 9.34
CA ILE A 391 -7.14 -12.57 10.61
C ILE A 391 -8.32 -13.45 11.01
N ILE A 392 -8.20 -14.19 12.11
CA ILE A 392 -9.25 -15.09 12.60
C ILE A 392 -10.15 -14.41 13.61
N SER A 393 -9.56 -13.74 14.59
CA SER A 393 -10.31 -13.04 15.63
C SER A 393 -9.48 -11.95 16.30
N VAL A 394 -10.17 -10.97 16.87
CA VAL A 394 -9.60 -9.94 17.76
C VAL A 394 -10.47 -9.89 19.00
N ASN A 395 -9.92 -10.28 20.14
CA ASN A 395 -10.63 -10.36 21.40
C ASN A 395 -9.90 -9.54 22.48
N PHE A 396 -10.64 -8.96 23.40
CA PHE A 396 -10.07 -8.34 24.59
C PHE A 396 -10.18 -9.31 25.76
N ASP A 397 -9.06 -9.61 26.41
CA ASP A 397 -8.96 -10.45 27.60
C ASP A 397 -9.07 -9.54 28.84
N GLU A 398 -10.25 -9.49 29.46
CA GLU A 398 -10.53 -8.61 30.59
C GLU A 398 -9.70 -8.97 31.84
N GLU A 399 -9.36 -10.26 32.04
CA GLU A 399 -8.58 -10.70 33.20
C GLU A 399 -7.12 -10.26 33.10
N LYS A 400 -6.59 -10.22 31.89
CA LYS A 400 -5.18 -9.89 31.63
C LYS A 400 -4.98 -8.46 31.10
N GLU A 401 -6.06 -7.71 30.87
CA GLU A 401 -6.07 -6.34 30.34
C GLU A 401 -5.25 -6.20 29.05
N LEU A 402 -5.42 -7.15 28.10
CA LEU A 402 -4.72 -7.17 26.83
C LEU A 402 -5.61 -7.64 25.68
N TYR A 403 -5.26 -7.25 24.46
CA TYR A 403 -5.88 -7.75 23.25
C TYR A 403 -5.20 -9.03 22.76
N ARG A 404 -6.01 -9.99 22.30
CA ARG A 404 -5.55 -11.19 21.61
C ARG A 404 -5.96 -11.11 20.16
N ILE A 405 -4.97 -11.16 19.26
CA ILE A 405 -5.17 -11.17 17.80
C ILE A 405 -4.73 -12.53 17.30
N HIS A 406 -5.71 -13.31 16.87
CA HIS A 406 -5.44 -14.66 16.35
C HIS A 406 -5.26 -14.59 14.82
N LEU A 407 -4.12 -15.09 14.37
CA LEU A 407 -3.70 -15.15 12.97
C LEU A 407 -3.41 -16.59 12.57
N THR A 408 -3.65 -16.92 11.31
CA THR A 408 -3.20 -18.22 10.75
C THR A 408 -2.34 -18.00 9.51
N LEU A 409 -1.26 -18.78 9.42
CA LEU A 409 -0.37 -18.83 8.26
C LEU A 409 -0.56 -20.18 7.58
N SER A 410 -1.07 -20.18 6.35
CA SER A 410 -1.26 -21.41 5.59
C SER A 410 -0.93 -21.23 4.11
N GLN A 411 -0.74 -22.36 3.41
CA GLN A 411 -0.53 -22.36 1.96
C GLN A 411 -1.75 -21.80 1.21
N HIS A 412 -2.94 -22.00 1.77
CA HIS A 412 -4.18 -21.53 1.14
C HIS A 412 -4.18 -20.01 0.93
N GLU A 413 -3.75 -19.23 1.94
CA GLU A 413 -3.62 -17.78 1.85
C GLU A 413 -2.59 -17.38 0.79
N GLN A 414 -1.49 -18.09 0.71
CA GLN A 414 -0.44 -17.83 -0.30
C GLN A 414 -0.93 -18.15 -1.72
N LEU A 415 -1.70 -19.22 -1.90
CA LEU A 415 -2.30 -19.56 -3.19
C LEU A 415 -3.30 -18.49 -3.67
N ILE A 416 -4.11 -17.93 -2.75
CA ILE A 416 -5.03 -16.84 -3.07
C ILE A 416 -4.24 -15.65 -3.60
N VAL A 417 -3.18 -15.24 -2.91
CA VAL A 417 -2.36 -14.08 -3.32
C VAL A 417 -1.64 -14.36 -4.63
N ASN A 418 -1.08 -15.56 -4.83
CA ASN A 418 -0.44 -15.92 -6.09
C ASN A 418 -1.43 -15.90 -7.25
N LYS A 419 -2.62 -16.47 -7.06
CA LYS A 419 -3.70 -16.43 -8.07
C LYS A 419 -4.12 -14.99 -8.40
N TYR A 420 -4.21 -14.13 -7.39
CA TYR A 420 -4.47 -12.70 -7.58
C TYR A 420 -3.37 -12.02 -8.42
N ILE A 421 -2.09 -12.32 -8.13
CA ILE A 421 -0.95 -11.81 -8.92
C ILE A 421 -1.04 -12.29 -10.36
N GLU A 422 -1.23 -13.58 -10.58
CA GLU A 422 -1.37 -14.16 -11.93
C GLU A 422 -2.48 -13.49 -12.71
N GLN A 423 -3.63 -13.27 -12.11
CA GLN A 423 -4.77 -12.62 -12.75
C GLN A 423 -4.54 -11.13 -13.03
N THR A 424 -3.91 -10.42 -12.10
CA THR A 424 -3.64 -8.99 -12.24
C THR A 424 -2.60 -8.71 -13.32
N PHE A 425 -1.60 -9.58 -13.44
CA PHE A 425 -0.46 -9.38 -14.35
C PHE A 425 -0.48 -10.30 -15.58
N ALA A 426 -1.46 -11.20 -15.71
CA ALA A 426 -1.53 -12.21 -16.79
C ALA A 426 -1.48 -11.63 -18.22
N THR A 427 -1.91 -10.38 -18.39
CA THR A 427 -1.92 -9.72 -19.70
C THR A 427 -0.67 -8.88 -19.98
N GLU A 428 0.12 -8.58 -18.95
CA GLU A 428 1.16 -7.55 -19.05
C GLU A 428 2.60 -8.08 -18.88
N ILE A 429 2.76 -9.26 -18.27
CA ILE A 429 4.08 -9.79 -17.92
C ILE A 429 4.21 -11.21 -18.44
N ASP A 430 5.30 -11.49 -19.18
CA ASP A 430 5.82 -12.85 -19.25
C ASP A 430 6.07 -13.29 -17.81
N SER A 431 5.22 -14.17 -17.30
CA SER A 431 5.04 -14.48 -15.88
C SER A 431 6.30 -15.01 -15.17
N ASP A 432 7.37 -15.27 -15.90
CA ASP A 432 8.58 -15.91 -15.38
C ASP A 432 9.65 -14.93 -14.84
N ASP A 433 9.57 -13.62 -15.14
CA ASP A 433 10.56 -12.65 -14.67
C ASP A 433 10.09 -11.86 -13.44
N GLN A 434 10.47 -12.34 -12.27
CA GLN A 434 10.21 -11.67 -10.98
C GLN A 434 10.77 -10.24 -10.93
N SER A 435 11.84 -9.96 -11.69
CA SER A 435 12.46 -8.63 -11.73
C SER A 435 11.58 -7.61 -12.45
N VAL A 436 10.88 -8.03 -13.50
CA VAL A 436 9.90 -7.17 -14.20
C VAL A 436 8.71 -6.90 -13.30
N LEU A 437 8.21 -7.94 -12.63
CA LEU A 437 7.12 -7.81 -11.64
C LEU A 437 7.48 -6.83 -10.52
N PHE A 438 8.68 -6.96 -9.96
CA PHE A 438 9.13 -6.04 -8.90
C PHE A 438 9.18 -4.59 -9.39
N GLY A 439 9.78 -4.35 -10.55
CA GLY A 439 9.83 -3.00 -11.13
C GLY A 439 8.45 -2.42 -11.43
N LYS A 440 7.48 -3.27 -11.84
CA LYS A 440 6.09 -2.85 -12.04
C LYS A 440 5.41 -2.52 -10.72
N LEU A 441 5.61 -3.31 -9.67
CA LEU A 441 5.07 -2.98 -8.34
C LEU A 441 5.60 -1.64 -7.83
N LEU A 442 6.89 -1.34 -8.04
CA LEU A 442 7.46 -0.03 -7.73
C LEU A 442 6.77 1.09 -8.50
N PHE A 443 6.50 0.87 -9.78
CA PHE A 443 5.78 1.82 -10.62
C PHE A 443 4.34 2.04 -10.11
N ASP A 444 3.59 0.98 -9.82
CA ASP A 444 2.22 1.04 -9.34
C ASP A 444 2.11 1.70 -7.95
N MET A 445 3.18 1.63 -7.15
CA MET A 445 3.32 2.34 -5.86
C MET A 445 3.72 3.80 -6.00
N GLY A 446 3.92 4.31 -7.21
CA GLY A 446 4.36 5.68 -7.46
C GLY A 446 5.86 5.94 -7.23
N GLU A 447 6.65 4.89 -6.94
CA GLU A 447 8.09 4.98 -6.66
C GLU A 447 8.92 5.05 -7.97
N PHE A 448 8.57 6.00 -8.85
CA PHE A 448 9.11 6.08 -10.21
C PHE A 448 10.63 6.25 -10.26
N GLU A 449 11.19 7.11 -9.43
CA GLU A 449 12.64 7.35 -9.37
C GLU A 449 13.40 6.12 -8.93
N PHE A 450 12.81 5.37 -7.99
CA PHE A 450 13.38 4.13 -7.52
C PHE A 450 13.26 3.03 -8.59
N ALA A 451 12.12 2.91 -9.27
CA ALA A 451 11.94 1.99 -10.39
C ALA A 451 12.97 2.23 -11.52
N ILE A 452 13.27 3.51 -11.82
CA ILE A 452 14.33 3.89 -12.76
C ILE A 452 15.68 3.31 -12.33
N LYS A 453 16.10 3.60 -11.09
CA LYS A 453 17.38 3.12 -10.53
C LYS A 453 17.45 1.60 -10.55
N TYR A 454 16.35 0.95 -10.20
CA TYR A 454 16.24 -0.51 -10.20
C TYR A 454 16.43 -1.09 -11.60
N PHE A 455 15.66 -0.63 -12.59
CA PHE A 455 15.79 -1.13 -13.98
C PHE A 455 17.15 -0.80 -14.60
N GLU A 456 17.70 0.39 -14.35
CA GLU A 456 19.06 0.76 -14.82
C GLU A 456 20.12 -0.13 -14.20
N ASN A 457 19.96 -0.52 -12.91
CA ASN A 457 20.86 -1.48 -12.28
C ASN A 457 20.74 -2.85 -12.91
N ARG A 458 19.50 -3.33 -13.14
CA ARG A 458 19.27 -4.61 -13.84
C ARG A 458 19.92 -4.61 -15.23
N ILE A 459 19.78 -3.53 -16.01
CA ILE A 459 20.41 -3.38 -17.33
C ILE A 459 21.94 -3.45 -17.25
N ARG A 460 22.56 -2.89 -16.19
CA ARG A 460 24.00 -2.94 -15.96
C ARG A 460 24.51 -4.33 -15.60
N CYS A 461 23.74 -5.04 -14.75
CA CYS A 461 24.09 -6.38 -14.28
C CYS A 461 23.95 -7.46 -15.36
N LEU A 462 23.24 -7.20 -16.47
CA LEU A 462 23.15 -8.13 -17.58
C LEU A 462 24.51 -8.24 -18.32
N SER A 463 25.20 -9.35 -18.10
CA SER A 463 26.49 -9.66 -18.73
C SER A 463 26.38 -9.88 -20.25
N ASP A 464 25.21 -10.28 -20.71
CA ASP A 464 24.92 -10.51 -22.11
C ASP A 464 24.05 -9.39 -22.68
N HIS A 465 24.56 -8.69 -23.71
CA HIS A 465 23.80 -7.68 -24.43
C HIS A 465 22.56 -8.26 -25.16
N ASN A 466 22.55 -9.56 -25.43
CA ASN A 466 21.44 -10.28 -26.06
C ASN A 466 20.41 -10.85 -25.09
N ASN A 467 20.50 -10.54 -23.78
CA ASN A 467 19.52 -10.99 -22.83
C ASN A 467 18.12 -10.49 -23.22
N HIS A 468 17.18 -11.41 -23.33
CA HIS A 468 15.82 -11.13 -23.84
C HIS A 468 15.00 -10.19 -22.96
N TYR A 469 15.31 -10.03 -21.66
CA TYR A 469 14.67 -9.06 -20.76
C TYR A 469 15.21 -7.63 -20.88
N ARG A 470 16.42 -7.46 -21.46
CA ARG A 470 17.05 -6.15 -21.59
C ARG A 470 16.13 -5.10 -22.24
N PRO A 471 15.46 -5.37 -23.37
CA PRO A 471 14.56 -4.38 -23.97
C PRO A 471 13.33 -4.10 -23.12
N THR A 472 12.83 -5.08 -22.34
CA THR A 472 11.73 -4.88 -21.40
C THR A 472 12.13 -3.89 -20.30
N TYR A 473 13.32 -4.07 -19.70
CA TYR A 473 13.81 -3.12 -18.70
C TYR A 473 14.02 -1.72 -19.28
N LEU A 474 14.57 -1.62 -20.50
CA LEU A 474 14.71 -0.33 -21.19
C LEU A 474 13.36 0.35 -21.42
N ASN A 475 12.35 -0.37 -21.94
CA ASN A 475 11.03 0.17 -22.17
C ASN A 475 10.40 0.66 -20.86
N ASN A 476 10.45 -0.14 -19.78
CA ASN A 476 9.88 0.21 -18.49
C ASN A 476 10.62 1.38 -17.83
N THR A 477 11.95 1.48 -18.00
CA THR A 477 12.70 2.69 -17.60
C THR A 477 12.17 3.92 -18.32
N GLY A 478 11.89 3.82 -19.62
CA GLY A 478 11.27 4.89 -20.39
C GLY A 478 9.89 5.28 -19.88
N VAL A 479 9.06 4.31 -19.51
CA VAL A 479 7.73 4.56 -18.92
C VAL A 479 7.87 5.32 -17.60
N CYS A 480 8.81 4.94 -16.73
CA CYS A 480 9.06 5.65 -15.47
C CYS A 480 9.56 7.08 -15.72
N TYR A 481 10.48 7.31 -16.67
CA TYR A 481 10.92 8.66 -17.04
C TYR A 481 9.78 9.53 -17.57
N ASN A 482 8.83 8.95 -18.31
CA ASN A 482 7.65 9.66 -18.76
C ASN A 482 6.77 10.13 -17.59
N GLN A 483 6.61 9.30 -16.56
CA GLN A 483 5.81 9.65 -15.37
C GLN A 483 6.42 10.80 -14.56
N ILE A 484 7.74 10.86 -14.42
CA ILE A 484 8.41 11.99 -13.75
C ILE A 484 8.55 13.24 -14.66
N GLY A 485 8.01 13.19 -15.88
CA GLY A 485 8.00 14.32 -16.83
C GLY A 485 9.25 14.45 -17.69
N ASP A 486 10.25 13.58 -17.55
CA ASP A 486 11.45 13.59 -18.40
C ASP A 486 11.21 12.84 -19.71
N LYS A 487 10.40 13.48 -20.56
CA LYS A 487 9.93 12.89 -21.81
C LYS A 487 11.07 12.61 -22.82
N ASP A 488 12.14 13.39 -22.79
CA ASP A 488 13.26 13.22 -23.73
C ASP A 488 14.12 11.99 -23.36
N ARG A 489 14.37 11.74 -22.07
CA ARG A 489 14.98 10.49 -21.64
C ARG A 489 14.06 9.29 -21.94
N ALA A 490 12.76 9.41 -21.68
CA ALA A 490 11.79 8.37 -22.01
C ALA A 490 11.90 7.95 -23.49
N LEU A 491 11.87 8.91 -24.42
CA LEU A 491 12.01 8.64 -25.86
C LEU A 491 13.32 7.90 -26.20
N LYS A 492 14.44 8.31 -25.56
CA LYS A 492 15.75 7.66 -25.78
C LYS A 492 15.71 6.19 -25.36
N TYR A 493 15.07 5.88 -24.25
CA TYR A 493 14.93 4.51 -23.74
C TYR A 493 13.98 3.68 -24.63
N TYR A 494 12.84 4.24 -25.05
CA TYR A 494 11.93 3.56 -25.99
C TYR A 494 12.61 3.20 -27.32
N LYS A 495 13.42 4.12 -27.89
CA LYS A 495 14.17 3.85 -29.12
C LYS A 495 15.17 2.72 -28.95
N LYS A 496 15.97 2.73 -27.86
CA LYS A 496 16.91 1.65 -27.56
C LYS A 496 16.21 0.29 -27.42
N ALA A 497 15.05 0.26 -26.73
CA ALA A 497 14.26 -0.96 -26.58
C ALA A 497 13.73 -1.44 -27.95
N SER A 498 13.21 -0.52 -28.77
CA SER A 498 12.65 -0.84 -30.09
C SER A 498 13.68 -1.42 -31.03
N ASP A 499 14.95 -0.93 -30.99
CA ASP A 499 16.02 -1.44 -31.82
C ASP A 499 16.30 -2.93 -31.50
N ILE A 500 16.40 -3.28 -30.20
CA ILE A 500 16.62 -4.66 -29.76
C ILE A 500 15.41 -5.55 -30.11
N TYR A 501 14.17 -5.08 -29.84
CA TYR A 501 12.99 -5.85 -30.20
C TYR A 501 12.84 -6.09 -31.69
N LYS A 502 13.31 -5.16 -32.52
CA LYS A 502 13.34 -5.31 -33.97
C LYS A 502 14.35 -6.40 -34.39
N GLU A 503 15.57 -6.41 -33.81
CA GLU A 503 16.60 -7.42 -34.05
C GLU A 503 16.12 -8.81 -33.60
N THR A 504 15.49 -8.91 -32.44
CA THR A 504 14.96 -10.17 -31.87
C THR A 504 13.62 -10.60 -32.46
N LYS A 505 13.03 -9.81 -33.37
CA LYS A 505 11.71 -10.06 -34.00
C LYS A 505 10.57 -10.19 -32.96
N ASN A 506 10.70 -9.57 -31.82
CA ASN A 506 9.64 -9.55 -30.80
C ASN A 506 8.60 -8.48 -31.16
N GLN A 507 7.55 -8.88 -31.89
CA GLN A 507 6.49 -7.98 -32.36
C GLN A 507 5.72 -7.33 -31.21
N ARG A 508 5.43 -8.07 -30.12
CA ARG A 508 4.69 -7.55 -28.98
C ARG A 508 5.45 -6.40 -28.31
N GLY A 509 6.72 -6.62 -27.99
CA GLY A 509 7.59 -5.59 -27.38
C GLY A 509 7.83 -4.41 -28.31
N LEU A 510 8.03 -4.67 -29.61
CA LEU A 510 8.20 -3.63 -30.62
C LEU A 510 6.97 -2.74 -30.74
N GLY A 511 5.77 -3.35 -30.76
CA GLY A 511 4.49 -2.64 -30.75
C GLY A 511 4.30 -1.78 -29.50
N ALA A 512 4.77 -2.23 -28.32
CA ALA A 512 4.73 -1.45 -27.10
C ALA A 512 5.63 -0.20 -27.19
N CYS A 513 6.86 -0.36 -27.68
CA CYS A 513 7.77 0.78 -27.87
C CYS A 513 7.21 1.81 -28.86
N TYR A 514 6.67 1.35 -30.00
CA TYR A 514 6.09 2.25 -31.00
C TYR A 514 4.86 3.00 -30.47
N HIS A 515 4.03 2.35 -29.68
CA HIS A 515 2.91 3.00 -28.99
C HIS A 515 3.41 4.11 -28.05
N ASN A 516 4.42 3.83 -27.22
CA ASN A 516 4.97 4.81 -26.28
C ASN A 516 5.65 5.99 -27.03
N ILE A 517 6.32 5.72 -28.15
CA ILE A 517 6.88 6.78 -29.01
C ILE A 517 5.76 7.61 -29.65
N ALA A 518 4.67 7.01 -30.07
CA ALA A 518 3.51 7.70 -30.61
C ALA A 518 2.87 8.61 -29.56
N SER A 519 2.69 8.13 -28.33
CA SER A 519 2.20 8.91 -27.19
C SER A 519 3.08 10.13 -26.90
N TYR A 520 4.41 9.95 -26.93
CA TYR A 520 5.36 11.07 -26.77
C TYR A 520 5.14 12.17 -27.79
N TYR A 521 5.00 11.82 -29.11
CA TYR A 521 4.77 12.83 -30.16
C TYR A 521 3.38 13.45 -30.09
N TYR A 522 2.36 12.68 -29.67
CA TYR A 522 1.02 13.19 -29.40
C TYR A 522 1.04 14.26 -28.31
N ASP A 523 1.73 13.99 -27.20
CA ASP A 523 1.90 14.93 -26.09
C ASP A 523 2.68 16.20 -26.48
N LYS A 524 3.57 16.08 -27.46
CA LYS A 524 4.28 17.22 -28.05
C LYS A 524 3.45 18.05 -29.05
N GLY A 525 2.27 17.56 -29.44
CA GLY A 525 1.43 18.18 -30.45
C GLY A 525 1.85 17.87 -31.91
N ASP A 526 2.85 17.00 -32.11
CA ASP A 526 3.26 16.54 -33.44
C ASP A 526 2.40 15.33 -33.85
N TYR A 527 1.16 15.63 -34.22
CA TYR A 527 0.15 14.61 -34.51
C TYR A 527 0.45 13.77 -35.73
N ASP A 528 1.15 14.34 -36.74
CA ASP A 528 1.51 13.60 -37.95
C ASP A 528 2.59 12.55 -37.67
N THR A 529 3.58 12.89 -36.85
CA THR A 529 4.59 11.90 -36.43
C THR A 529 3.98 10.90 -35.47
N ALA A 530 3.09 11.31 -34.54
CA ALA A 530 2.35 10.43 -33.66
C ALA A 530 1.54 9.40 -34.45
N LEU A 531 0.83 9.82 -35.47
CA LEU A 531 0.03 8.95 -36.36
C LEU A 531 0.90 7.88 -37.01
N ARG A 532 2.04 8.28 -37.59
CA ARG A 532 2.96 7.34 -38.23
C ARG A 532 3.47 6.24 -37.27
N TRP A 533 3.81 6.61 -36.03
CA TRP A 533 4.26 5.65 -35.03
C TRP A 533 3.12 4.79 -34.48
N ALA A 534 1.92 5.36 -34.29
CA ALA A 534 0.76 4.62 -33.87
C ALA A 534 0.33 3.57 -34.88
N LEU A 535 0.38 3.88 -36.19
CA LEU A 535 0.10 2.91 -37.26
C LEU A 535 1.16 1.79 -37.30
N LYS A 536 2.43 2.08 -37.04
CA LYS A 536 3.46 1.04 -36.87
C LYS A 536 3.15 0.15 -35.68
N ALA A 537 2.78 0.74 -34.53
CA ALA A 537 2.39 -0.01 -33.34
C ALA A 537 1.18 -0.92 -33.63
N LEU A 538 0.19 -0.39 -34.32
CA LEU A 538 -1.01 -1.15 -34.71
C LEU A 538 -0.66 -2.36 -35.60
N ASN A 539 0.26 -2.18 -36.55
CA ASN A 539 0.74 -3.27 -37.41
C ASN A 539 1.37 -4.40 -36.60
N GLU A 540 2.27 -4.07 -35.66
CA GLU A 540 2.95 -5.08 -34.84
C GLU A 540 1.99 -5.78 -33.84
N ARG A 541 0.87 -5.12 -33.46
CA ARG A 541 -0.09 -5.61 -32.45
C ARG A 541 -1.33 -6.33 -33.02
N GLN A 542 -1.35 -6.70 -34.34
CA GLN A 542 -2.54 -7.28 -34.97
C GLN A 542 -3.08 -8.55 -34.26
N GLN A 543 -2.19 -9.39 -33.75
CA GLN A 543 -2.58 -10.61 -33.02
C GLN A 543 -2.79 -10.39 -31.50
N TYR A 544 -2.35 -9.26 -30.94
CA TYR A 544 -2.45 -8.93 -29.53
C TYR A 544 -3.64 -7.99 -29.28
N GLN A 545 -4.83 -8.55 -29.13
CA GLN A 545 -6.07 -7.79 -29.23
C GLN A 545 -6.22 -6.68 -28.17
N LEU A 546 -5.86 -6.93 -26.91
CA LEU A 546 -5.97 -5.90 -25.85
C LEU A 546 -4.99 -4.76 -26.05
N GLU A 547 -3.74 -5.07 -26.42
CA GLU A 547 -2.71 -4.07 -26.74
C GLU A 547 -3.05 -3.32 -28.05
N LYS A 548 -3.70 -4.00 -29.00
CA LYS A 548 -4.26 -3.36 -30.19
C LYS A 548 -5.33 -2.33 -29.81
N ALA A 549 -6.24 -2.66 -28.88
CA ALA A 549 -7.27 -1.74 -28.42
C ALA A 549 -6.65 -0.48 -27.81
N SER A 550 -5.59 -0.59 -27.00
CA SER A 550 -4.89 0.58 -26.45
C SER A 550 -4.26 1.46 -27.53
N THR A 551 -3.78 0.86 -28.63
CA THR A 551 -3.24 1.62 -29.77
C THR A 551 -4.34 2.28 -30.58
N LEU A 552 -5.50 1.64 -30.72
CA LEU A 552 -6.69 2.23 -31.36
C LEU A 552 -7.22 3.43 -30.56
N ASP A 553 -7.21 3.38 -29.22
CA ASP A 553 -7.56 4.55 -28.41
C ASP A 553 -6.62 5.73 -28.69
N LEU A 554 -5.32 5.49 -28.76
CA LEU A 554 -4.34 6.54 -29.07
C LEU A 554 -4.56 7.09 -30.49
N LEU A 555 -4.83 6.24 -31.49
CA LEU A 555 -5.19 6.66 -32.84
C LEU A 555 -6.46 7.51 -32.82
N GLY A 556 -7.48 7.12 -32.05
CA GLY A 556 -8.70 7.90 -31.88
C GLY A 556 -8.41 9.30 -31.32
N CYS A 557 -7.55 9.39 -30.30
CA CYS A 557 -7.13 10.67 -29.73
C CYS A 557 -6.32 11.53 -30.74
N ILE A 558 -5.44 10.91 -31.54
CA ILE A 558 -4.67 11.61 -32.57
C ILE A 558 -5.59 12.16 -33.65
N HIS A 559 -6.51 11.34 -34.24
CA HIS A 559 -7.47 11.78 -35.22
C HIS A 559 -8.39 12.90 -34.70
N LEU A 560 -8.80 12.80 -33.43
CA LEU A 560 -9.60 13.85 -32.79
C LEU A 560 -8.83 15.18 -32.71
N ALA A 561 -7.52 15.13 -32.42
CA ALA A 561 -6.65 16.31 -32.40
C ALA A 561 -6.45 16.88 -33.82
N GLN A 562 -6.41 16.03 -34.86
CA GLN A 562 -6.36 16.41 -36.26
C GLN A 562 -7.73 16.84 -36.83
N ARG A 563 -8.79 16.84 -36.01
CA ARG A 563 -10.19 17.16 -36.37
C ARG A 563 -10.85 16.16 -37.36
N ASP A 564 -10.33 14.94 -37.45
CA ASP A 564 -10.96 13.84 -38.15
C ASP A 564 -11.86 13.05 -37.20
N ALA A 565 -13.08 13.53 -37.06
CA ALA A 565 -14.05 12.98 -36.11
C ALA A 565 -14.52 11.56 -36.50
N GLU A 566 -14.59 11.27 -37.78
CA GLU A 566 -15.04 9.96 -38.27
C GLU A 566 -13.99 8.89 -37.97
N ALA A 567 -12.73 9.11 -38.34
CA ALA A 567 -11.65 8.19 -38.02
C ALA A 567 -11.47 8.04 -36.49
N ALA A 568 -11.62 9.13 -35.73
CA ALA A 568 -11.55 9.08 -34.29
C ALA A 568 -12.63 8.15 -33.70
N ARG A 569 -13.89 8.31 -34.13
CA ARG A 569 -15.02 7.50 -33.69
C ARG A 569 -14.82 6.03 -34.02
N ASN A 570 -14.43 5.73 -35.25
CA ASN A 570 -14.22 4.36 -35.71
C ASN A 570 -13.14 3.64 -34.87
N ASN A 571 -12.03 4.30 -34.59
CA ASN A 571 -10.94 3.72 -33.78
C ASN A 571 -11.36 3.50 -32.34
N LEU A 572 -12.02 4.49 -31.69
CA LEU A 572 -12.45 4.40 -30.30
C LEU A 572 -13.57 3.34 -30.10
N GLN A 573 -14.50 3.22 -31.05
CA GLN A 573 -15.54 2.19 -31.02
C GLN A 573 -14.95 0.78 -31.18
N GLU A 574 -13.99 0.62 -32.09
CA GLU A 574 -13.33 -0.67 -32.27
C GLU A 574 -12.50 -1.04 -31.04
N ALA A 575 -11.82 -0.09 -30.38
CA ALA A 575 -11.11 -0.31 -29.10
C ALA A 575 -12.09 -0.80 -28.02
N LEU A 576 -13.26 -0.13 -27.87
CA LEU A 576 -14.31 -0.54 -26.94
C LEU A 576 -14.81 -1.95 -27.25
N ARG A 577 -15.11 -2.22 -28.55
CA ARG A 577 -15.60 -3.52 -29.00
C ARG A 577 -14.66 -4.67 -28.63
N ILE A 578 -13.36 -4.46 -28.85
CA ILE A 578 -12.31 -5.44 -28.50
C ILE A 578 -12.31 -5.66 -26.97
N ARG A 579 -12.24 -4.59 -26.19
CA ARG A 579 -12.19 -4.70 -24.72
C ARG A 579 -13.44 -5.37 -24.15
N VAL A 580 -14.64 -4.99 -24.62
CA VAL A 580 -15.88 -5.65 -24.20
C VAL A 580 -15.84 -7.14 -24.56
N LYS A 581 -15.39 -7.51 -25.75
CA LYS A 581 -15.31 -8.92 -26.17
C LYS A 581 -14.38 -9.76 -25.28
N TYR A 582 -13.21 -9.23 -24.92
CA TYR A 582 -12.18 -10.01 -24.25
C TYR A 582 -12.16 -9.82 -22.71
N LEU A 583 -12.62 -8.68 -22.19
CA LEU A 583 -12.58 -8.37 -20.77
C LEU A 583 -13.93 -8.54 -20.07
N SER A 584 -15.07 -8.39 -20.76
CA SER A 584 -16.39 -8.55 -20.11
C SER A 584 -16.66 -9.97 -19.63
N GLN A 585 -16.01 -10.97 -20.21
CA GLN A 585 -16.05 -12.35 -19.72
C GLN A 585 -15.30 -12.51 -18.39
N LEU A 586 -14.35 -11.64 -18.11
CA LEU A 586 -13.57 -11.60 -16.87
C LEU A 586 -14.21 -10.64 -15.86
N ASN A 587 -14.60 -9.45 -16.30
CA ASN A 587 -15.27 -8.43 -15.49
C ASN A 587 -15.94 -7.39 -16.40
N THR A 588 -17.26 -7.23 -16.30
CA THR A 588 -18.02 -6.23 -17.05
C THR A 588 -17.68 -4.79 -16.68
N ASN A 589 -17.09 -4.58 -15.49
CA ASN A 589 -16.62 -3.29 -14.99
C ASN A 589 -15.10 -3.16 -15.07
N HIS A 590 -14.43 -3.83 -16.01
CA HIS A 590 -12.97 -3.70 -16.14
C HIS A 590 -12.55 -2.24 -16.41
N PRO A 591 -11.53 -1.69 -15.74
CA PRO A 591 -11.11 -0.28 -15.88
C PRO A 591 -10.83 0.15 -17.31
N ASP A 592 -10.22 -0.71 -18.13
CA ASP A 592 -9.94 -0.41 -19.54
C ASP A 592 -11.21 -0.19 -20.38
N ILE A 593 -12.30 -0.85 -20.03
CA ILE A 593 -13.60 -0.57 -20.64
C ILE A 593 -14.06 0.85 -20.27
N GLY A 594 -13.83 1.25 -19.00
CA GLY A 594 -14.08 2.61 -18.53
C GLY A 594 -13.26 3.67 -19.29
N ILE A 595 -11.98 3.38 -19.57
CA ILE A 595 -11.12 4.26 -20.39
C ILE A 595 -11.67 4.44 -21.79
N SER A 596 -12.16 3.37 -22.44
CA SER A 596 -12.78 3.48 -23.78
C SER A 596 -14.04 4.35 -23.75
N TYR A 597 -14.92 4.19 -22.76
CA TYR A 597 -16.08 5.07 -22.59
C TYR A 597 -15.67 6.51 -22.33
N PHE A 598 -14.65 6.72 -21.53
CA PHE A 598 -14.15 8.06 -21.25
C PHE A 598 -13.63 8.77 -22.50
N ASN A 599 -12.85 8.07 -23.35
CA ASN A 599 -12.35 8.60 -24.61
C ASN A 599 -13.49 8.88 -25.62
N LEU A 600 -14.50 8.04 -25.70
CA LEU A 600 -15.70 8.31 -26.48
C LEU A 600 -16.46 9.54 -25.95
N GLY A 601 -16.59 9.69 -24.63
CA GLY A 601 -17.18 10.87 -24.02
C GLY A 601 -16.41 12.17 -24.38
N LYS A 602 -15.08 12.12 -24.41
CA LYS A 602 -14.24 13.25 -24.87
C LYS A 602 -14.50 13.59 -26.34
N LEU A 603 -14.66 12.59 -27.22
CA LEU A 603 -15.00 12.80 -28.62
C LEU A 603 -16.38 13.44 -28.75
N ASP A 604 -17.42 12.86 -28.11
CA ASP A 604 -18.79 13.34 -28.21
C ASP A 604 -18.96 14.76 -27.65
N SER A 605 -18.25 15.07 -26.56
CA SER A 605 -18.19 16.43 -26.01
C SER A 605 -17.62 17.45 -27.01
N LYS A 606 -16.54 17.09 -27.71
CA LYS A 606 -15.96 17.97 -28.76
C LYS A 606 -16.84 18.11 -29.99
N LEU A 607 -17.68 17.13 -30.27
CA LEU A 607 -18.66 17.16 -31.37
C LEU A 607 -20.00 17.79 -30.96
N SER A 608 -20.11 18.30 -29.74
CA SER A 608 -21.33 18.89 -29.17
C SER A 608 -22.51 17.89 -29.08
N SER A 609 -22.24 16.58 -29.11
CA SER A 609 -23.22 15.53 -28.83
C SER A 609 -23.35 15.36 -27.31
N LEU A 610 -23.93 16.36 -26.64
CA LEU A 610 -23.90 16.46 -25.18
C LEU A 610 -24.55 15.27 -24.46
N ILE A 611 -25.63 14.71 -25.02
CA ILE A 611 -26.35 13.54 -24.46
C ILE A 611 -25.44 12.29 -24.51
N ASP A 612 -24.81 12.05 -25.67
CA ASP A 612 -23.90 10.90 -25.82
C ASP A 612 -22.67 11.04 -24.95
N ALA A 613 -22.12 12.26 -24.85
CA ALA A 613 -21.02 12.57 -23.96
C ALA A 613 -21.40 12.29 -22.49
N GLN A 614 -22.58 12.72 -22.04
CA GLN A 614 -23.08 12.45 -20.70
C GLN A 614 -23.20 10.95 -20.43
N ASN A 615 -23.77 10.21 -21.37
CA ASN A 615 -23.96 8.76 -21.24
C ASN A 615 -22.60 8.04 -21.13
N ASN A 616 -21.66 8.37 -22.01
CA ASN A 616 -20.35 7.77 -22.03
C ASN A 616 -19.52 8.11 -20.77
N TYR A 617 -19.52 9.37 -20.33
CA TYR A 617 -18.86 9.75 -19.08
C TYR A 617 -19.52 9.13 -17.85
N SER A 618 -20.85 9.03 -17.80
CA SER A 618 -21.56 8.39 -16.68
C SER A 618 -21.19 6.90 -16.58
N ARG A 619 -21.06 6.22 -17.72
CA ARG A 619 -20.65 4.82 -17.75
C ARG A 619 -19.19 4.66 -17.31
N ALA A 620 -18.30 5.54 -17.76
CA ALA A 620 -16.91 5.57 -17.32
C ALA A 620 -16.79 5.83 -15.82
N GLU A 621 -17.53 6.83 -15.30
CA GLU A 621 -17.54 7.13 -13.87
C GLU A 621 -18.01 5.95 -13.02
N GLN A 622 -19.09 5.28 -13.43
CA GLN A 622 -19.58 4.09 -12.73
C GLN A 622 -18.49 3.01 -12.65
N ILE A 623 -17.79 2.74 -13.76
CA ILE A 623 -16.71 1.75 -13.82
C ILE A 623 -15.54 2.19 -12.94
N PHE A 624 -15.13 3.46 -13.03
CA PHE A 624 -14.00 3.95 -12.24
C PHE A 624 -14.29 3.94 -10.74
N ARG A 625 -15.49 4.36 -10.32
CA ARG A 625 -15.89 4.30 -8.90
C ARG A 625 -16.00 2.88 -8.35
N HIS A 626 -16.26 1.90 -9.20
CA HIS A 626 -16.25 0.49 -8.82
C HIS A 626 -14.83 -0.04 -8.58
N ASN A 627 -13.82 0.50 -9.28
CA ASN A 627 -12.48 -0.06 -9.31
C ASN A 627 -11.43 0.79 -8.55
N TYR A 628 -11.70 2.07 -8.31
CA TYR A 628 -10.72 3.00 -7.77
C TYR A 628 -11.23 3.74 -6.53
N PRO A 629 -10.34 4.19 -5.63
CA PRO A 629 -10.71 5.05 -4.51
C PRO A 629 -11.25 6.40 -5.00
N LYS A 630 -12.07 7.06 -4.17
CA LYS A 630 -12.70 8.35 -4.52
C LYS A 630 -11.72 9.45 -4.92
N THR A 631 -10.49 9.37 -4.44
CA THR A 631 -9.39 10.32 -4.70
C THR A 631 -8.66 10.06 -6.02
N HIS A 632 -8.99 8.99 -6.74
CA HIS A 632 -8.28 8.62 -7.96
C HIS A 632 -8.42 9.70 -9.06
N PRO A 633 -7.34 10.11 -9.77
CA PRO A 633 -7.36 11.16 -10.77
C PRO A 633 -8.42 10.98 -11.88
N LEU A 634 -8.63 9.74 -12.35
CA LEU A 634 -9.64 9.44 -13.37
C LEU A 634 -11.07 9.72 -12.89
N ILE A 635 -11.36 9.49 -11.59
CA ILE A 635 -12.68 9.82 -11.03
C ILE A 635 -12.85 11.34 -10.99
N THR A 636 -11.83 12.06 -10.54
CA THR A 636 -11.86 13.53 -10.51
C THR A 636 -12.05 14.09 -11.91
N GLU A 637 -11.29 13.61 -12.90
CA GLU A 637 -11.36 14.07 -14.28
C GLU A 637 -12.74 13.80 -14.91
N VAL A 638 -13.26 12.57 -14.79
CA VAL A 638 -14.57 12.22 -15.37
C VAL A 638 -15.71 12.98 -14.70
N THR A 639 -15.64 13.19 -13.37
CA THR A 639 -16.65 13.96 -12.64
C THR A 639 -16.66 15.43 -13.11
N GLN A 640 -15.49 16.05 -13.29
CA GLN A 640 -15.36 17.40 -13.82
C GLN A 640 -15.95 17.51 -15.25
N CYS A 641 -15.66 16.52 -16.12
CA CYS A 641 -16.23 16.46 -17.45
C CYS A 641 -17.78 16.37 -17.41
N LEU A 642 -18.32 15.52 -16.54
CA LEU A 642 -19.77 15.38 -16.35
C LEU A 642 -20.43 16.69 -15.87
N GLU A 643 -19.80 17.38 -14.93
CA GLU A 643 -20.30 18.68 -14.46
C GLU A 643 -20.28 19.74 -15.56
N GLN A 644 -19.26 19.74 -16.39
CA GLN A 644 -19.19 20.66 -17.54
C GLN A 644 -20.31 20.37 -18.55
N ILE A 645 -20.55 19.11 -18.87
CA ILE A 645 -21.65 18.71 -19.76
C ILE A 645 -23.02 19.10 -19.19
N LYS A 646 -23.25 18.84 -17.88
CA LYS A 646 -24.51 19.20 -17.21
C LYS A 646 -24.80 20.70 -17.20
N ARG A 647 -23.75 21.54 -17.23
CA ARG A 647 -23.92 23.01 -17.35
C ARG A 647 -24.24 23.48 -18.77
N GLN A 648 -23.96 22.65 -19.77
CA GLN A 648 -24.18 22.94 -21.17
C GLN A 648 -25.52 22.40 -21.69
N LEU A 649 -26.08 21.35 -21.03
CA LEU A 649 -27.43 20.83 -21.22
C LEU A 649 -28.46 21.70 -20.51
#